data_d0eff0185865b716e38b20b0237457a3
#
_entry.id   d0eff0185865b716e38b20b0237457a3
#
_cell.length_a   1.000
_cell.length_b   1.000
_cell.length_c   1.000
_cell.angle_alpha   90.00
_cell.angle_beta   90.00
_cell.angle_gamma   90.00
#
_symmetry.space_group_name_H-M   'P 1'
#
loop_
_entity.id
_entity.type
_entity.pdbx_description
1 polymer ?
#
loop_
_entity_poly.entity_id
_entity_poly.type
_entity_poly.pdbx_seq_one_letter_code
_entity_poly.pdbx_strand_id
1 'polypeptide(L)'
;MKSQDHRKRRRIPLRPIAMGLGGLTVCGAIVATMMPGARAEPSAMPAVRDFLIAWQVGNYEAAAAQTVGADKKEVEEALSRVRQQLDAASLRLSLGTEVEDGGVDQIVKRGDEADARFTVKIDLGENGQPWEYPGLMHLRRDGGKWKVAWSPSIINTKLKPGQRLAVVTEVPKRAPITDTRGRSVLRQVRAYNFGVYPGQLADPAKTLEQLAKQTKIDGGRRLDAERLLGRVRSAPPQTFLPLLTLQSPTHNALIKRLAAIPGLQYQEVREPIAPAYAPELVGSLGPATADRLQQVGAPYQPGDTIGVSGIQLLQQRRLAGTPTIRVVAQDESGKNTEELRSWEGQQPETVQTTLDPNYQRRADRTLRGLRYPASMVVVRPSTGEVLAVANHGTNGENRAFEGHYPPGLAFGIVSAEALFSQARLDPSTETTCPGSLTVGGRTFTNKARGETTFSNAFAGSCKTSLAQLSGKLDAQALVREAGQFGLGKDWGLSVPAFTGSVPTPANEGEKAATMVGEGNVEVSPLSMALVASAAYTGTWKPPYILRDIPKTVQAPPAQSLPPEAVASLKRVLTRTATHGNAHRARVTGDVTGVAAYTAYERGGGKKGVSWFVGSSSDRAFAIAVEGPVNTAKLAAKFLRPGS
;
A
#
# COMPACT_ATOMS: atom_id res chain seq x y z
N MET A 1 -13.74 44.19 -8.35
CA MET A 1 -13.05 45.15 -7.45
C MET A 1 -11.77 44.45 -6.97
N LYS A 2 -10.64 45.02 -7.35
CA LYS A 2 -9.27 44.55 -7.08
C LYS A 2 -8.93 44.74 -5.60
N SER A 3 -8.26 43.73 -4.99
CA SER A 3 -7.34 43.99 -3.89
C SER A 3 -6.17 43.02 -4.03
N GLN A 4 -5.04 43.61 -4.43
CA GLN A 4 -3.71 43.00 -4.40
C GLN A 4 -3.16 43.20 -2.98
N ASP A 5 -2.59 42.15 -2.40
CA ASP A 5 -1.78 42.29 -1.19
C ASP A 5 -0.34 41.82 -1.47
N HIS A 6 0.54 42.83 -1.51
CA HIS A 6 1.98 42.72 -1.73
C HIS A 6 2.66 42.37 -0.39
N ARG A 7 3.19 41.18 -0.21
CA ARG A 7 4.20 40.89 0.84
C ARG A 7 5.61 41.19 0.37
N LYS A 8 6.14 42.31 0.89
CA LYS A 8 7.53 42.80 0.75
C LYS A 8 8.53 41.82 1.33
N ARG A 9 9.46 41.34 0.50
CA ARG A 9 10.70 40.69 0.94
C ARG A 9 11.64 41.76 1.51
N ARG A 10 12.01 41.65 2.78
CA ARG A 10 13.08 42.44 3.41
C ARG A 10 14.44 41.92 2.93
N ARG A 11 15.18 42.77 2.23
CA ARG A 11 16.62 42.61 1.92
C ARG A 11 17.42 43.11 3.12
N ILE A 12 18.37 42.29 3.60
CA ILE A 12 19.39 42.68 4.58
C ILE A 12 20.56 43.23 3.81
N PRO A 13 21.09 44.41 4.13
CA PRO A 13 22.22 44.98 3.40
C PRO A 13 23.56 44.42 3.90
N LEU A 14 24.40 43.97 2.96
CA LEU A 14 25.81 43.68 3.17
C LEU A 14 26.56 45.00 3.35
N ARG A 15 27.29 45.15 4.45
CA ARG A 15 28.28 46.20 4.65
C ARG A 15 29.65 45.69 4.22
N PRO A 16 30.45 46.44 3.45
CA PRO A 16 31.82 46.12 3.14
C PRO A 16 32.74 46.52 4.30
N ILE A 17 33.65 45.61 4.68
CA ILE A 17 34.74 45.91 5.60
C ILE A 17 35.92 46.34 4.73
N ALA A 18 36.36 47.59 4.94
CA ALA A 18 37.49 48.18 4.29
C ALA A 18 38.81 47.63 4.85
N MET A 19 39.75 47.31 3.96
CA MET A 19 41.16 47.05 4.28
C MET A 19 41.80 48.34 4.78
N GLY A 20 42.40 48.26 5.99
CA GLY A 20 43.35 49.26 6.47
C GLY A 20 44.76 48.70 6.43
N LEU A 21 45.57 49.15 5.46
CA LEU A 21 47.01 49.01 5.50
C LEU A 21 47.59 49.98 6.56
N GLY A 22 48.34 49.45 7.50
CA GLY A 22 49.12 50.25 8.43
C GLY A 22 50.46 49.55 8.68
N GLY A 23 51.48 49.94 7.98
CA GLY A 23 52.84 49.48 8.21
C GLY A 23 53.47 50.09 9.45
N LEU A 24 54.21 49.29 10.16
CA LEU A 24 55.28 49.81 11.08
C LEU A 24 56.43 48.84 11.06
N THR A 25 57.51 49.31 10.39
CA THR A 25 58.88 48.78 10.41
C THR A 25 59.49 49.03 11.77
N VAL A 26 59.81 47.96 12.49
CA VAL A 26 60.79 48.08 13.61
C VAL A 26 61.93 47.10 13.35
N CYS A 27 63.08 47.65 12.95
CA CYS A 27 64.34 46.91 12.90
C CYS A 27 64.83 46.68 14.33
N GLY A 28 64.79 45.42 14.77
CA GLY A 28 65.51 44.96 15.95
C GLY A 28 66.42 43.81 15.57
N ALA A 29 67.73 44.14 15.49
CA ALA A 29 68.79 43.16 15.30
C ALA A 29 68.88 42.27 16.55
N ILE A 30 68.42 41.01 16.48
CA ILE A 30 68.69 39.98 17.48
C ILE A 30 69.81 39.09 16.90
N VAL A 31 70.94 39.10 17.58
CA VAL A 31 72.04 38.18 17.35
C VAL A 31 71.57 36.75 17.57
N ALA A 32 71.45 36.00 16.49
CA ALA A 32 71.14 34.58 16.54
C ALA A 32 72.39 33.80 16.89
N THR A 33 72.49 33.35 18.13
CA THR A 33 73.40 32.26 18.50
C THR A 33 72.94 30.99 17.77
N MET A 34 73.75 30.52 16.81
CA MET A 34 73.57 29.25 16.14
C MET A 34 73.63 28.08 17.16
N MET A 35 72.52 27.60 17.66
CA MET A 35 72.41 26.22 18.16
C MET A 35 72.35 25.30 16.95
N PRO A 36 73.04 24.13 16.96
CA PRO A 36 72.93 23.17 15.86
C PRO A 36 71.47 22.71 15.76
N GLY A 37 70.86 22.95 14.59
CA GLY A 37 69.46 22.77 14.35
C GLY A 37 68.99 21.35 14.69
N ALA A 38 68.11 21.26 15.66
CA ALA A 38 67.21 20.11 15.75
C ALA A 38 66.43 20.07 14.44
N ARG A 39 66.76 19.13 13.54
CA ARG A 39 65.95 18.85 12.35
C ARG A 39 64.56 18.52 12.85
N ALA A 40 63.60 19.38 12.56
CA ALA A 40 62.20 19.10 12.87
C ALA A 40 61.87 17.74 12.30
N GLU A 41 61.49 16.81 13.16
CA GLU A 41 61.09 15.47 12.72
C GLU A 41 59.95 15.56 11.71
N PRO A 42 60.03 14.84 10.58
CA PRO A 42 58.96 14.87 9.58
C PRO A 42 57.62 14.54 10.22
N SER A 43 56.62 15.34 9.92
CA SER A 43 55.26 15.10 10.40
C SER A 43 54.65 13.86 9.72
N ALA A 44 53.92 13.02 10.46
CA ALA A 44 53.16 11.91 9.91
C ALA A 44 51.84 12.38 9.25
N MET A 45 51.41 13.60 9.54
CA MET A 45 50.13 14.18 9.08
C MET A 45 49.93 14.12 7.54
N PRO A 46 50.93 14.44 6.68
CA PRO A 46 50.71 14.35 5.24
C PRO A 46 50.39 12.94 4.77
N ALA A 47 51.09 11.91 5.28
CA ALA A 47 50.81 10.52 4.88
C ALA A 47 49.41 10.06 5.27
N VAL A 48 48.98 10.43 6.47
CA VAL A 48 47.61 10.12 6.95
C VAL A 48 46.55 10.82 6.09
N ARG A 49 46.71 12.12 5.89
CA ARG A 49 45.77 12.92 5.11
C ARG A 49 45.67 12.45 3.66
N ASP A 50 46.81 12.24 3.02
CA ASP A 50 46.86 11.83 1.61
C ASP A 50 46.26 10.42 1.41
N PHE A 51 46.46 9.50 2.37
CA PHE A 51 45.83 8.19 2.37
C PHE A 51 44.29 8.30 2.51
N LEU A 52 43.79 9.04 3.53
CA LEU A 52 42.36 9.19 3.78
C LEU A 52 41.65 9.89 2.61
N ILE A 53 42.24 10.98 2.06
CA ILE A 53 41.65 11.67 0.90
C ILE A 53 41.60 10.73 -0.31
N ALA A 54 42.72 10.06 -0.64
CA ALA A 54 42.76 9.15 -1.78
C ALA A 54 41.75 8.02 -1.66
N TRP A 55 41.59 7.41 -0.48
CA TRP A 55 40.57 6.40 -0.23
C TRP A 55 39.14 6.97 -0.36
N GLN A 56 38.87 8.13 0.24
CA GLN A 56 37.55 8.77 0.19
C GLN A 56 37.08 9.09 -1.24
N VAL A 57 37.97 9.62 -2.08
CA VAL A 57 37.65 10.01 -3.46
C VAL A 57 37.68 8.82 -4.43
N GLY A 58 38.06 7.63 -3.96
CA GLY A 58 38.11 6.41 -4.79
C GLY A 58 39.40 6.27 -5.62
N ASN A 59 40.43 7.05 -5.32
CA ASN A 59 41.77 6.86 -5.93
C ASN A 59 42.56 5.82 -5.13
N TYR A 60 42.17 4.55 -5.31
CA TYR A 60 42.73 3.45 -4.51
C TYR A 60 44.18 3.17 -4.79
N GLU A 61 44.67 3.41 -6.02
CA GLU A 61 46.09 3.34 -6.37
C GLU A 61 46.92 4.32 -5.56
N ALA A 62 46.48 5.60 -5.51
CA ALA A 62 47.15 6.62 -4.71
C ALA A 62 47.14 6.31 -3.21
N ALA A 63 46.04 5.75 -2.70
CA ALA A 63 45.95 5.29 -1.31
C ALA A 63 46.93 4.15 -1.05
N ALA A 64 46.97 3.13 -1.91
CA ALA A 64 47.90 2.00 -1.81
C ALA A 64 49.35 2.43 -1.89
N ALA A 65 49.67 3.46 -2.68
CA ALA A 65 51.03 4.04 -2.75
C ALA A 65 51.52 4.62 -1.41
N GLN A 66 50.61 5.00 -0.49
CA GLN A 66 50.93 5.48 0.86
C GLN A 66 51.18 4.35 1.86
N THR A 67 50.98 3.08 1.49
CA THR A 67 51.08 1.94 2.42
C THR A 67 52.37 1.16 2.31
N VAL A 68 52.70 0.40 3.35
CA VAL A 68 53.77 -0.59 3.42
C VAL A 68 53.27 -1.87 4.12
N GLY A 69 53.92 -2.99 3.88
CA GLY A 69 53.64 -4.25 4.57
C GLY A 69 52.66 -5.19 3.83
N ALA A 70 52.14 -4.78 2.66
CA ALA A 70 51.34 -5.61 1.77
C ALA A 70 51.58 -5.25 0.30
N ASP A 71 51.12 -6.12 -0.60
CA ASP A 71 51.11 -5.82 -2.03
C ASP A 71 50.13 -4.67 -2.34
N LYS A 72 50.57 -3.76 -3.23
CA LYS A 72 49.77 -2.55 -3.57
C LYS A 72 48.43 -2.88 -4.17
N LYS A 73 48.37 -3.92 -5.00
CA LYS A 73 47.14 -4.37 -5.65
C LYS A 73 46.17 -4.98 -4.66
N GLU A 74 46.68 -5.74 -3.67
CA GLU A 74 45.84 -6.26 -2.57
C GLU A 74 45.20 -5.12 -1.78
N VAL A 75 45.96 -4.08 -1.44
CA VAL A 75 45.43 -2.90 -0.73
C VAL A 75 44.39 -2.18 -1.57
N GLU A 76 44.67 -1.94 -2.85
CA GLU A 76 43.75 -1.30 -3.78
C GLU A 76 42.42 -2.04 -3.89
N GLU A 77 42.48 -3.38 -4.07
CA GLU A 77 41.30 -4.22 -4.12
C GLU A 77 40.53 -4.21 -2.79
N ALA A 78 41.20 -4.29 -1.65
CA ALA A 78 40.56 -4.28 -0.34
C ALA A 78 39.81 -2.95 -0.09
N LEU A 79 40.42 -1.82 -0.39
CA LEU A 79 39.78 -0.51 -0.23
C LEU A 79 38.62 -0.29 -1.19
N SER A 80 38.74 -0.74 -2.44
CA SER A 80 37.69 -0.61 -3.45
C SER A 80 36.47 -1.48 -3.10
N ARG A 81 36.71 -2.69 -2.56
CA ARG A 81 35.65 -3.63 -2.15
C ARG A 81 34.75 -3.06 -1.07
N VAL A 82 35.24 -2.21 -0.16
CA VAL A 82 34.42 -1.62 0.92
C VAL A 82 33.18 -0.95 0.35
N ARG A 83 33.35 -0.08 -0.64
CA ARG A 83 32.25 0.64 -1.26
C ARG A 83 31.29 -0.26 -2.04
N GLN A 84 31.85 -1.25 -2.74
CA GLN A 84 31.07 -2.20 -3.53
C GLN A 84 30.28 -3.20 -2.66
N GLN A 85 30.89 -3.74 -1.63
CA GLN A 85 30.28 -4.77 -0.76
C GLN A 85 29.20 -4.21 0.15
N LEU A 86 29.34 -2.95 0.57
CA LEU A 86 28.36 -2.26 1.38
C LEU A 86 27.28 -1.56 0.52
N ASP A 87 27.46 -1.53 -0.81
CA ASP A 87 26.63 -0.73 -1.72
C ASP A 87 26.47 0.71 -1.21
N ALA A 88 27.60 1.27 -0.74
CA ALA A 88 27.62 2.52 -0.02
C ALA A 88 27.39 3.71 -0.96
N ALA A 89 26.39 4.52 -0.66
CA ALA A 89 26.09 5.75 -1.37
C ALA A 89 27.20 6.79 -1.19
N SER A 90 27.79 6.86 0.00
CA SER A 90 28.96 7.70 0.26
C SER A 90 29.86 7.13 1.35
N LEU A 91 31.15 7.46 1.27
CA LEU A 91 32.17 7.21 2.28
C LEU A 91 32.82 8.54 2.63
N ARG A 92 32.81 8.90 3.90
CA ARG A 92 33.49 10.10 4.42
C ARG A 92 34.48 9.68 5.50
N LEU A 93 35.70 10.24 5.41
CA LEU A 93 36.77 9.98 6.33
C LEU A 93 37.25 11.32 6.91
N SER A 94 37.32 11.44 8.21
CA SER A 94 37.82 12.63 8.90
C SER A 94 38.88 12.26 9.90
N LEU A 95 39.95 13.06 9.95
CA LEU A 95 41.04 12.85 10.89
C LEU A 95 40.59 13.21 12.31
N GLY A 96 40.93 12.37 13.27
CA GLY A 96 40.57 12.49 14.66
C GLY A 96 39.28 11.77 15.00
N THR A 97 39.11 11.45 16.28
CA THR A 97 37.86 10.93 16.87
C THR A 97 37.51 11.78 18.07
N GLU A 98 36.22 11.97 18.35
CA GLU A 98 35.79 12.55 19.62
C GLU A 98 36.15 11.58 20.75
N VAL A 99 36.84 12.10 21.79
CA VAL A 99 37.17 11.37 23.01
C VAL A 99 36.20 11.80 24.11
N GLU A 100 35.87 10.91 25.03
CA GLU A 100 34.89 11.16 26.13
C GLU A 100 35.17 12.46 26.93
N ASP A 101 36.43 12.95 26.96
CA ASP A 101 36.82 14.20 27.63
C ASP A 101 36.77 15.47 26.72
N GLY A 102 36.15 15.37 25.53
CA GLY A 102 36.01 16.52 24.61
C GLY A 102 37.25 16.91 23.84
N GLY A 103 38.33 16.13 23.87
CA GLY A 103 39.54 16.29 23.08
C GLY A 103 39.45 15.54 21.74
N VAL A 104 40.16 16.02 20.71
CA VAL A 104 40.34 15.31 19.43
C VAL A 104 41.77 14.79 19.35
N ASP A 105 41.94 13.48 19.61
CA ASP A 105 43.21 12.80 19.48
C ASP A 105 43.44 12.46 18.02
N GLN A 106 44.45 13.09 17.36
CA GLN A 106 44.68 12.91 15.92
C GLN A 106 45.80 11.92 15.64
N ILE A 107 47.02 12.25 16.05
CA ILE A 107 48.21 11.43 15.76
C ILE A 107 49.11 11.40 16.99
N VAL A 108 49.43 10.19 17.46
CA VAL A 108 50.36 9.93 18.55
C VAL A 108 51.60 9.29 18.00
N LYS A 109 52.75 9.96 18.12
CA LYS A 109 54.08 9.49 17.66
C LYS A 109 54.83 8.79 18.78
N ARG A 110 55.54 7.70 18.43
CA ARG A 110 56.43 6.96 19.32
C ARG A 110 57.70 6.56 18.55
N GLY A 111 58.64 7.48 18.40
CA GLY A 111 59.86 7.27 17.59
C GLY A 111 59.53 7.13 16.09
N ASP A 112 59.91 6.02 15.50
CA ASP A 112 59.67 5.72 14.07
C ASP A 112 58.30 5.08 13.80
N GLU A 113 57.42 4.99 14.83
CA GLU A 113 56.02 4.54 14.75
C GLU A 113 55.08 5.68 15.12
N ALA A 114 53.88 5.65 14.58
CA ALA A 114 52.79 6.55 14.96
C ALA A 114 51.44 5.85 14.81
N ASP A 115 50.49 6.24 15.66
CA ASP A 115 49.10 5.86 15.60
C ASP A 115 48.26 7.06 15.17
N ALA A 116 47.44 6.90 14.13
CA ALA A 116 46.48 7.92 13.71
C ALA A 116 45.06 7.43 13.89
N ARG A 117 44.27 8.21 14.62
CA ARG A 117 42.83 7.98 14.78
C ARG A 117 42.07 8.79 13.76
N PHE A 118 41.00 8.20 13.22
CA PHE A 118 40.14 8.86 12.26
C PHE A 118 38.70 8.35 12.43
N THR A 119 37.76 9.08 11.89
CA THR A 119 36.34 8.70 11.91
C THR A 119 35.94 8.24 10.51
N VAL A 120 35.27 7.11 10.43
CA VAL A 120 34.67 6.55 9.22
C VAL A 120 33.18 6.75 9.29
N LYS A 121 32.60 7.40 8.27
CA LYS A 121 31.16 7.57 8.12
C LYS A 121 30.73 7.03 6.76
N ILE A 122 29.92 5.98 6.79
CA ILE A 122 29.42 5.29 5.61
C ILE A 122 27.93 5.52 5.53
N ASP A 123 27.46 6.05 4.42
CA ASP A 123 26.03 6.10 4.09
C ASP A 123 25.70 4.84 3.30
N LEU A 124 24.91 3.96 3.91
CA LEU A 124 24.47 2.71 3.31
C LEU A 124 23.26 2.92 2.37
N GLY A 125 22.82 4.16 2.16
CA GLY A 125 21.70 4.49 1.29
C GLY A 125 20.43 3.76 1.70
N GLU A 126 19.83 3.04 0.76
CA GLU A 126 18.61 2.25 1.02
C GLU A 126 18.88 0.96 1.83
N ASN A 127 20.16 0.56 1.96
CA ASN A 127 20.56 -0.66 2.64
C ASN A 127 20.75 -0.50 4.15
N GLY A 128 20.50 0.70 4.70
CA GLY A 128 20.63 0.94 6.13
C GLY A 128 20.67 2.40 6.52
N GLN A 129 20.87 2.64 7.81
CA GLN A 129 21.13 3.98 8.33
C GLN A 129 22.61 4.33 8.19
N PRO A 130 23.00 5.62 8.22
CA PRO A 130 24.40 6.01 8.25
C PRO A 130 25.13 5.31 9.39
N TRP A 131 26.27 4.70 9.04
CA TRP A 131 27.12 3.99 9.98
C TRP A 131 28.39 4.78 10.23
N GLU A 132 28.59 5.16 11.50
CA GLU A 132 29.75 5.91 11.94
C GLU A 132 30.53 5.10 12.98
N TYR A 133 31.85 5.03 12.83
CA TYR A 133 32.72 4.33 13.76
C TYR A 133 34.15 4.91 13.75
N PRO A 134 34.91 4.73 14.87
CA PRO A 134 36.32 5.12 14.93
C PRO A 134 37.21 4.15 14.16
N GLY A 135 38.12 4.69 13.39
CA GLY A 135 39.18 3.97 12.72
C GLY A 135 40.53 4.24 13.38
N LEU A 136 41.42 3.29 13.24
CA LEU A 136 42.81 3.36 13.70
C LEU A 136 43.76 2.89 12.60
N MET A 137 44.79 3.66 12.31
CA MET A 137 45.85 3.23 11.42
C MET A 137 47.23 3.37 12.11
N HIS A 138 48.03 2.37 11.93
CA HIS A 138 49.44 2.38 12.35
C HIS A 138 50.30 2.90 11.21
N LEU A 139 51.30 3.74 11.54
CA LEU A 139 52.25 4.26 10.58
C LEU A 139 53.68 3.89 11.05
N ARG A 140 54.56 3.67 10.10
CA ARG A 140 56.00 3.50 10.34
C ARG A 140 56.82 4.28 9.35
N ARG A 141 58.04 4.61 9.72
CA ARG A 141 59.00 5.21 8.81
C ARG A 141 59.61 4.18 7.87
N ASP A 142 59.54 4.44 6.59
CA ASP A 142 60.13 3.65 5.54
C ASP A 142 60.91 4.54 4.60
N GLY A 143 62.25 4.34 4.48
CA GLY A 143 63.10 5.20 3.69
C GLY A 143 63.07 6.68 4.09
N GLY A 144 62.89 6.97 5.39
CA GLY A 144 62.82 8.35 5.93
C GLY A 144 61.43 9.02 5.74
N LYS A 145 60.47 8.38 5.10
CA LYS A 145 59.10 8.86 4.90
C LYS A 145 58.11 8.09 5.75
N TRP A 146 57.08 8.77 6.25
CA TRP A 146 55.96 8.10 6.93
C TRP A 146 55.11 7.35 5.93
N LYS A 147 54.76 6.10 6.24
CA LYS A 147 53.90 5.23 5.46
C LYS A 147 52.89 4.53 6.39
N VAL A 148 51.69 4.28 5.89
CA VAL A 148 50.64 3.52 6.58
C VAL A 148 51.00 2.03 6.57
N ALA A 149 51.16 1.42 7.74
CA ALA A 149 51.34 -0.02 7.87
C ALA A 149 50.00 -0.72 7.58
N TRP A 150 49.88 -1.36 6.42
CA TRP A 150 48.61 -1.95 5.99
C TRP A 150 48.15 -3.10 6.88
N SER A 151 46.88 -3.04 7.25
CA SER A 151 46.12 -4.14 7.87
C SER A 151 44.63 -3.95 7.53
N PRO A 152 43.84 -5.04 7.36
CA PRO A 152 42.39 -4.94 7.23
C PRO A 152 41.71 -4.18 8.37
N SER A 153 42.33 -4.14 9.56
CA SER A 153 41.86 -3.36 10.71
C SER A 153 41.77 -1.86 10.46
N ILE A 154 42.44 -1.33 9.42
CA ILE A 154 42.28 0.05 8.98
C ILE A 154 40.88 0.31 8.43
N ILE A 155 40.28 -0.69 7.74
CA ILE A 155 38.93 -0.60 7.25
C ILE A 155 37.94 -0.62 8.42
N ASN A 156 38.10 -1.57 9.32
CA ASN A 156 37.37 -1.64 10.59
C ASN A 156 38.23 -2.40 11.61
N THR A 157 38.36 -1.88 12.82
CA THR A 157 39.27 -2.41 13.86
C THR A 157 38.99 -3.87 14.25
N LYS A 158 37.84 -4.41 13.93
CA LYS A 158 37.45 -5.79 14.18
C LYS A 158 37.73 -6.76 13.01
N LEU A 159 38.11 -6.24 11.84
CA LEU A 159 38.46 -7.09 10.70
C LEU A 159 39.83 -7.75 10.88
N LYS A 160 39.88 -9.06 10.61
CA LYS A 160 41.09 -9.89 10.60
C LYS A 160 41.55 -10.15 9.16
N PRO A 161 42.81 -10.58 8.96
CA PRO A 161 43.30 -11.00 7.63
C PRO A 161 42.37 -12.04 6.99
N GLY A 162 42.11 -11.91 5.69
CA GLY A 162 41.18 -12.79 4.94
C GLY A 162 39.69 -12.50 5.15
N GLN A 163 39.34 -11.48 5.97
CA GLN A 163 37.96 -11.07 6.16
C GLN A 163 37.58 -9.85 5.33
N ARG A 164 36.30 -9.75 5.04
CA ARG A 164 35.70 -8.64 4.32
C ARG A 164 34.43 -8.11 5.02
N LEU A 165 34.02 -6.89 4.72
CA LEU A 165 32.71 -6.36 5.12
C LEU A 165 31.61 -6.95 4.23
N ALA A 166 30.44 -7.20 4.81
CA ALA A 166 29.23 -7.50 4.05
C ALA A 166 28.00 -6.96 4.75
N VAL A 167 26.96 -6.63 3.97
CA VAL A 167 25.64 -6.31 4.47
C VAL A 167 24.75 -7.55 4.37
N VAL A 168 24.19 -7.96 5.50
CA VAL A 168 23.24 -9.05 5.59
C VAL A 168 21.87 -8.48 5.91
N THR A 169 20.91 -8.71 5.03
CA THR A 169 19.52 -8.28 5.19
C THR A 169 18.66 -9.47 5.53
N GLU A 170 18.15 -9.51 6.75
CA GLU A 170 17.22 -10.54 7.21
C GLU A 170 15.78 -10.04 7.06
N VAL A 171 15.10 -10.52 6.03
CA VAL A 171 13.69 -10.19 5.79
C VAL A 171 12.81 -11.07 6.65
N PRO A 172 11.97 -10.51 7.55
CA PRO A 172 11.11 -11.30 8.39
C PRO A 172 10.00 -11.98 7.56
N LYS A 173 9.51 -13.11 8.05
CA LYS A 173 8.41 -13.82 7.39
C LYS A 173 7.13 -13.03 7.48
N ARG A 174 6.52 -12.71 6.33
CA ARG A 174 5.28 -11.94 6.25
C ARG A 174 4.17 -12.52 7.12
N ALA A 175 3.51 -11.68 7.91
CA ALA A 175 2.39 -12.05 8.74
C ALA A 175 1.12 -12.30 7.89
N PRO A 176 0.20 -13.16 8.34
CA PRO A 176 -1.01 -13.46 7.61
C PRO A 176 -2.07 -12.35 7.73
N ILE A 177 -2.93 -12.27 6.72
CA ILE A 177 -4.26 -11.68 6.85
C ILE A 177 -5.20 -12.79 7.30
N THR A 178 -6.01 -12.54 8.33
CA THR A 178 -6.87 -13.57 8.93
C THR A 178 -8.36 -13.22 8.85
N ASP A 179 -9.19 -14.28 8.84
CA ASP A 179 -10.66 -14.20 8.96
C ASP A 179 -11.09 -14.03 10.42
N THR A 180 -12.42 -13.97 10.66
CA THR A 180 -13.01 -13.87 12.02
C THR A 180 -12.66 -15.05 12.95
N ARG A 181 -12.15 -16.14 12.42
CA ARG A 181 -11.73 -17.34 13.16
C ARG A 181 -10.22 -17.43 13.35
N GLY A 182 -9.49 -16.37 12.98
CA GLY A 182 -8.02 -16.34 13.06
C GLY A 182 -7.31 -17.18 12.00
N ARG A 183 -8.01 -17.69 10.97
CA ARG A 183 -7.41 -18.50 9.91
C ARG A 183 -6.96 -17.60 8.77
N SER A 184 -5.83 -17.94 8.16
CA SER A 184 -5.32 -17.20 7.00
C SER A 184 -6.34 -17.17 5.85
N VAL A 185 -6.56 -15.98 5.29
CA VAL A 185 -7.34 -15.79 4.06
C VAL A 185 -6.51 -16.07 2.80
N LEU A 186 -5.22 -16.41 2.97
CA LEU A 186 -4.32 -16.81 1.90
C LEU A 186 -4.19 -18.32 1.88
N ARG A 187 -4.05 -18.88 0.69
CA ARG A 187 -3.75 -20.30 0.47
C ARG A 187 -2.34 -20.49 -0.07
N GLN A 188 -1.74 -21.60 0.27
CA GLN A 188 -0.47 -22.00 -0.32
C GLN A 188 -0.65 -22.32 -1.80
N VAL A 189 0.24 -21.79 -2.61
CA VAL A 189 0.33 -22.08 -4.05
C VAL A 189 1.76 -22.44 -4.41
N ARG A 190 1.93 -23.15 -5.53
CA ARG A 190 3.25 -23.37 -6.11
C ARG A 190 3.80 -22.04 -6.60
N ALA A 191 5.05 -21.75 -6.22
CA ALA A 191 5.77 -20.56 -6.62
C ALA A 191 7.22 -20.92 -7.00
N TYR A 192 7.87 -20.02 -7.71
CA TYR A 192 9.25 -20.19 -8.18
C TYR A 192 10.06 -18.97 -7.74
N ASN A 193 11.05 -19.22 -6.90
CA ASN A 193 12.03 -18.19 -6.49
C ASN A 193 13.15 -18.17 -7.52
N PHE A 194 13.14 -17.19 -8.40
CA PHE A 194 14.22 -16.96 -9.36
C PHE A 194 15.35 -16.19 -8.67
N GLY A 195 16.57 -16.61 -8.91
CA GLY A 195 17.76 -16.04 -8.29
C GLY A 195 19.03 -16.44 -8.99
N VAL A 196 20.14 -16.07 -8.38
CA VAL A 196 21.49 -16.32 -8.91
C VAL A 196 22.43 -16.80 -7.81
N TYR A 197 23.50 -17.45 -8.20
CA TYR A 197 24.71 -17.61 -7.38
C TYR A 197 25.72 -16.59 -7.90
N PRO A 198 26.03 -15.50 -7.15
CA PRO A 198 26.86 -14.40 -7.66
C PRO A 198 28.19 -14.85 -8.24
N GLY A 199 28.86 -15.83 -7.62
CA GLY A 199 30.14 -16.37 -8.07
C GLY A 199 30.08 -17.22 -9.35
N GLN A 200 28.88 -17.59 -9.83
CA GLN A 200 28.69 -18.38 -11.05
C GLN A 200 28.26 -17.54 -12.26
N LEU A 201 28.08 -16.23 -12.06
CA LEU A 201 27.67 -15.33 -13.14
C LEU A 201 28.88 -14.88 -13.97
N ALA A 202 28.89 -15.19 -15.26
CA ALA A 202 29.91 -14.72 -16.17
C ALA A 202 29.80 -13.20 -16.43
N ASP A 203 28.57 -12.70 -16.56
CA ASP A 203 28.26 -11.28 -16.76
C ASP A 203 26.98 -10.92 -15.95
N PRO A 204 27.14 -10.49 -14.69
CA PRO A 204 26.03 -10.13 -13.84
C PRO A 204 25.15 -9.01 -14.40
N ALA A 205 25.76 -7.97 -15.01
CA ALA A 205 25.03 -6.82 -15.53
C ALA A 205 24.09 -7.24 -16.68
N LYS A 206 24.60 -8.02 -17.63
CA LYS A 206 23.83 -8.53 -18.76
C LYS A 206 22.68 -9.45 -18.35
N THR A 207 22.92 -10.37 -17.39
CA THR A 207 21.90 -11.28 -16.86
C THR A 207 20.75 -10.48 -16.22
N LEU A 208 21.08 -9.49 -15.39
CA LEU A 208 20.09 -8.67 -14.68
C LEU A 208 19.33 -7.71 -15.61
N GLU A 209 19.99 -7.18 -16.65
CA GLU A 209 19.32 -6.40 -17.67
C GLU A 209 18.30 -7.25 -18.46
N GLN A 210 18.66 -8.49 -18.81
CA GLN A 210 17.73 -9.42 -19.46
C GLN A 210 16.56 -9.77 -18.54
N LEU A 211 16.80 -10.01 -17.25
CA LEU A 211 15.75 -10.22 -16.23
C LEU A 211 14.80 -9.02 -16.17
N ALA A 212 15.34 -7.80 -16.06
CA ALA A 212 14.55 -6.57 -16.03
C ALA A 212 13.71 -6.39 -17.30
N LYS A 213 14.29 -6.67 -18.48
CA LYS A 213 13.60 -6.59 -19.78
C LYS A 213 12.44 -7.58 -19.88
N GLN A 214 12.63 -8.82 -19.42
CA GLN A 214 11.59 -9.87 -19.47
C GLN A 214 10.49 -9.66 -18.42
N THR A 215 10.77 -8.96 -17.31
CA THR A 215 9.81 -8.64 -16.25
C THR A 215 9.01 -7.37 -16.55
N LYS A 216 9.18 -6.75 -17.72
CA LYS A 216 8.33 -5.67 -18.18
C LYS A 216 6.88 -6.18 -18.30
N ILE A 217 6.00 -5.61 -17.49
CA ILE A 217 4.56 -5.86 -17.53
C ILE A 217 3.90 -4.75 -18.37
N ASP A 218 2.73 -5.01 -18.94
CA ASP A 218 1.94 -4.00 -19.66
C ASP A 218 1.82 -2.73 -18.82
N GLY A 219 2.17 -1.57 -19.41
CA GLY A 219 2.26 -0.29 -18.71
C GLY A 219 3.68 0.14 -18.32
N GLY A 220 4.73 -0.58 -18.76
CA GLY A 220 6.13 -0.13 -18.62
C GLY A 220 6.82 -0.51 -17.31
N ARG A 221 6.15 -1.23 -16.42
CA ARG A 221 6.69 -1.68 -15.13
C ARG A 221 7.76 -2.76 -15.35
N ARG A 222 8.93 -2.57 -14.79
CA ARG A 222 10.06 -3.52 -14.83
C ARG A 222 10.86 -3.46 -13.53
N LEU A 223 11.68 -4.49 -13.30
CA LEU A 223 12.66 -4.47 -12.21
C LEU A 223 13.78 -3.47 -12.52
N ASP A 224 14.37 -2.92 -11.48
CA ASP A 224 15.53 -2.05 -11.58
C ASP A 224 16.81 -2.90 -11.62
N ALA A 225 17.45 -2.94 -12.79
CA ALA A 225 18.62 -3.78 -13.01
C ALA A 225 19.87 -3.28 -12.27
N GLU A 226 20.02 -1.95 -12.10
CA GLU A 226 21.19 -1.36 -11.40
C GLU A 226 21.14 -1.70 -9.91
N ARG A 227 19.98 -1.53 -9.29
CA ARG A 227 19.77 -1.90 -7.89
C ARG A 227 19.94 -3.41 -7.65
N LEU A 228 19.45 -4.26 -8.57
CA LEU A 228 19.68 -5.69 -8.49
C LEU A 228 21.16 -6.03 -8.62
N LEU A 229 21.91 -5.29 -9.44
CA LEU A 229 23.36 -5.46 -9.58
C LEU A 229 24.10 -5.14 -8.27
N GLY A 230 23.71 -4.08 -7.56
CA GLY A 230 24.20 -3.79 -6.22
C GLY A 230 23.99 -4.95 -5.25
N ARG A 231 22.78 -5.50 -5.20
CA ARG A 231 22.46 -6.69 -4.37
C ARG A 231 23.32 -7.91 -4.72
N VAL A 232 23.53 -8.18 -6.01
CA VAL A 232 24.35 -9.32 -6.46
C VAL A 232 25.81 -9.14 -6.07
N ARG A 233 26.35 -7.92 -6.20
CA ARG A 233 27.75 -7.63 -5.85
C ARG A 233 28.03 -7.70 -4.35
N SER A 234 27.05 -7.36 -3.52
CA SER A 234 27.19 -7.41 -2.05
C SER A 234 26.94 -8.80 -1.47
N ALA A 235 26.26 -9.68 -2.21
CA ALA A 235 25.88 -11.01 -1.73
C ALA A 235 27.09 -11.98 -1.73
N PRO A 236 27.07 -13.01 -0.84
CA PRO A 236 28.09 -14.06 -0.81
C PRO A 236 28.11 -14.83 -2.15
N PRO A 237 29.31 -15.07 -2.74
CA PRO A 237 29.43 -15.65 -4.08
C PRO A 237 28.80 -17.03 -4.25
N GLN A 238 28.84 -17.86 -3.21
CA GLN A 238 28.41 -19.25 -3.24
C GLN A 238 27.00 -19.49 -2.69
N THR A 239 26.29 -18.41 -2.30
CA THR A 239 24.95 -18.51 -1.73
C THR A 239 23.91 -18.12 -2.78
N PHE A 240 22.81 -18.91 -2.87
CA PHE A 240 21.69 -18.57 -3.74
C PHE A 240 21.04 -17.27 -3.26
N LEU A 241 21.07 -16.25 -4.10
CA LEU A 241 20.41 -14.97 -3.86
C LEU A 241 19.07 -14.94 -4.60
N PRO A 242 17.92 -15.03 -3.91
CA PRO A 242 16.63 -14.86 -4.55
C PRO A 242 16.44 -13.41 -5.01
N LEU A 243 15.94 -13.24 -6.25
CA LEU A 243 15.72 -11.93 -6.87
C LEU A 243 14.24 -11.63 -7.06
N LEU A 244 13.42 -12.65 -7.36
CA LEU A 244 11.96 -12.47 -7.44
C LEU A 244 11.23 -13.81 -7.27
N THR A 245 9.97 -13.71 -6.78
CA THR A 245 9.07 -14.85 -6.61
C THR A 245 7.88 -14.73 -7.58
N LEU A 246 7.60 -15.79 -8.33
CA LEU A 246 6.48 -15.87 -9.27
C LEU A 246 5.57 -17.05 -8.93
N GLN A 247 4.25 -16.82 -8.89
CA GLN A 247 3.28 -17.88 -8.59
C GLN A 247 2.75 -18.57 -9.86
N SER A 248 2.59 -19.89 -9.79
CA SER A 248 1.88 -20.68 -10.78
C SER A 248 0.40 -20.89 -10.35
N PRO A 249 -0.57 -20.91 -11.28
CA PRO A 249 -0.42 -20.79 -12.74
C PRO A 249 -0.36 -19.36 -13.29
N THR A 250 -0.55 -18.35 -12.44
CA THR A 250 -0.74 -16.93 -12.84
C THR A 250 0.39 -16.41 -13.73
N HIS A 251 1.65 -16.80 -13.44
CA HIS A 251 2.83 -16.30 -14.14
C HIS A 251 3.52 -17.34 -15.02
N ASN A 252 2.84 -18.43 -15.43
CA ASN A 252 3.50 -19.54 -16.16
C ASN A 252 4.24 -19.11 -17.44
N ALA A 253 3.71 -18.16 -18.20
CA ALA A 253 4.37 -17.65 -19.39
C ALA A 253 5.67 -16.91 -19.07
N LEU A 254 5.67 -16.11 -18.00
CA LEU A 254 6.87 -15.40 -17.53
C LEU A 254 7.89 -16.37 -16.95
N ILE A 255 7.46 -17.36 -16.14
CA ILE A 255 8.32 -18.40 -15.58
C ILE A 255 9.12 -19.12 -16.69
N LYS A 256 8.46 -19.52 -17.79
CA LYS A 256 9.13 -20.13 -18.94
C LYS A 256 10.17 -19.21 -19.60
N ARG A 257 9.86 -17.92 -19.75
CA ARG A 257 10.80 -16.96 -20.34
C ARG A 257 12.02 -16.73 -19.46
N LEU A 258 11.81 -16.61 -18.14
CA LEU A 258 12.92 -16.37 -17.20
C LEU A 258 13.82 -17.59 -17.05
N ALA A 259 13.27 -18.82 -17.08
CA ALA A 259 14.05 -20.04 -17.03
C ALA A 259 15.04 -20.22 -18.20
N ALA A 260 14.86 -19.47 -19.29
CA ALA A 260 15.75 -19.48 -20.45
C ALA A 260 16.90 -18.44 -20.36
N ILE A 261 16.95 -17.61 -19.33
CA ILE A 261 18.02 -16.60 -19.16
C ILE A 261 19.28 -17.28 -18.61
N PRO A 262 20.43 -17.19 -19.32
CA PRO A 262 21.69 -17.76 -18.83
C PRO A 262 22.11 -17.16 -17.48
N GLY A 263 22.52 -18.03 -16.54
CA GLY A 263 22.95 -17.66 -15.20
C GLY A 263 21.80 -17.43 -14.20
N LEU A 264 20.54 -17.33 -14.66
CA LEU A 264 19.39 -17.28 -13.77
C LEU A 264 18.95 -18.70 -13.40
N GLN A 265 18.78 -18.97 -12.12
CA GLN A 265 18.30 -20.25 -11.59
C GLN A 265 16.98 -20.07 -10.85
N TYR A 266 16.27 -21.15 -10.55
CA TYR A 266 15.06 -21.09 -9.76
C TYR A 266 14.91 -22.27 -8.80
N GLN A 267 14.20 -22.01 -7.70
CA GLN A 267 13.82 -23.02 -6.72
C GLN A 267 12.29 -23.07 -6.64
N GLU A 268 11.72 -24.28 -6.73
CA GLU A 268 10.28 -24.45 -6.51
C GLU A 268 9.97 -24.42 -5.01
N VAL A 269 9.00 -23.57 -4.64
CA VAL A 269 8.57 -23.39 -3.26
C VAL A 269 7.04 -23.43 -3.16
N ARG A 270 6.53 -23.61 -1.95
CA ARG A 270 5.10 -23.43 -1.66
C ARG A 270 4.93 -22.27 -0.69
N GLU A 271 4.23 -21.23 -1.15
CA GLU A 271 4.05 -19.98 -0.40
C GLU A 271 2.58 -19.62 -0.22
N PRO A 272 2.16 -19.10 0.95
CA PRO A 272 0.80 -18.65 1.21
C PRO A 272 0.57 -17.24 0.63
N ILE A 273 0.57 -17.13 -0.71
CA ILE A 273 0.56 -15.85 -1.42
C ILE A 273 -0.67 -15.59 -2.28
N ALA A 274 -1.56 -16.58 -2.44
CA ALA A 274 -2.79 -16.38 -3.21
C ALA A 274 -4.00 -16.23 -2.29
N PRO A 275 -4.92 -15.28 -2.55
CA PRO A 275 -6.17 -15.21 -1.82
C PRO A 275 -7.00 -16.50 -1.94
N ALA A 276 -7.51 -17.00 -0.82
CA ALA A 276 -8.41 -18.14 -0.78
C ALA A 276 -9.86 -17.73 -1.16
N TYR A 277 -10.22 -16.49 -0.85
CA TYR A 277 -11.50 -15.85 -1.15
C TYR A 277 -11.36 -14.32 -1.12
N ALA A 278 -12.35 -13.59 -1.65
CA ALA A 278 -12.39 -12.14 -1.81
C ALA A 278 -11.09 -11.56 -2.41
N PRO A 279 -10.60 -12.08 -3.57
CA PRO A 279 -9.28 -11.75 -4.10
C PRO A 279 -9.10 -10.26 -4.40
N GLU A 280 -10.15 -9.58 -4.87
CA GLU A 280 -10.10 -8.15 -5.21
C GLU A 280 -9.93 -7.27 -3.95
N LEU A 281 -10.50 -7.70 -2.82
CA LEU A 281 -10.38 -7.03 -1.53
C LEU A 281 -9.06 -7.36 -0.82
N VAL A 282 -8.75 -8.66 -0.69
CA VAL A 282 -7.51 -9.12 -0.04
C VAL A 282 -6.29 -8.63 -0.81
N GLY A 283 -6.38 -8.66 -2.12
CA GLY A 283 -5.29 -8.25 -3.01
C GLY A 283 -4.28 -9.34 -3.26
N SER A 284 -3.29 -9.01 -4.05
CA SER A 284 -2.24 -9.94 -4.49
C SER A 284 -0.86 -9.49 -4.07
N LEU A 285 0.06 -10.46 -4.05
CA LEU A 285 1.50 -10.24 -3.89
C LEU A 285 2.18 -10.31 -5.25
N GLY A 286 3.26 -9.55 -5.39
CA GLY A 286 4.07 -9.55 -6.59
C GLY A 286 5.42 -8.89 -6.36
N PRO A 287 6.32 -8.90 -7.37
CA PRO A 287 7.64 -8.32 -7.24
C PRO A 287 7.58 -6.80 -7.12
N ALA A 288 8.48 -6.25 -6.31
CA ALA A 288 8.72 -4.83 -6.17
C ALA A 288 9.38 -4.28 -7.44
N THR A 289 8.58 -3.70 -8.32
CA THR A 289 9.04 -2.95 -9.50
C THR A 289 9.38 -1.51 -9.12
N ALA A 290 10.09 -0.77 -9.98
CA ALA A 290 10.54 0.59 -9.67
C ALA A 290 9.40 1.52 -9.21
N ASP A 291 8.27 1.54 -9.94
CA ASP A 291 7.10 2.35 -9.58
C ASP A 291 6.44 1.92 -8.27
N ARG A 292 6.46 0.63 -7.94
CA ARG A 292 5.91 0.12 -6.67
C ARG A 292 6.81 0.46 -5.49
N LEU A 293 8.12 0.44 -5.69
CA LEU A 293 9.08 0.90 -4.69
C LEU A 293 8.86 2.37 -4.33
N GLN A 294 8.47 3.21 -5.29
CA GLN A 294 8.08 4.60 -5.00
C GLN A 294 6.84 4.70 -4.10
N GLN A 295 5.90 3.75 -4.18
CA GLN A 295 4.69 3.73 -3.36
C GLN A 295 4.93 3.19 -1.95
N VAL A 296 5.68 2.10 -1.82
CA VAL A 296 5.90 1.44 -0.52
C VAL A 296 7.11 2.00 0.23
N GLY A 297 8.06 2.62 -0.49
CA GLY A 297 9.29 3.22 0.06
C GLY A 297 10.32 2.21 0.55
N ALA A 298 11.39 2.75 1.13
CA ALA A 298 12.39 1.94 1.81
C ALA A 298 11.76 1.21 3.03
N PRO A 299 12.26 0.04 3.42
CA PRO A 299 13.54 -0.58 3.04
C PRO A 299 13.44 -1.67 1.96
N TYR A 300 12.31 -1.71 1.22
CA TYR A 300 12.11 -2.76 0.22
C TYR A 300 13.03 -2.58 -0.99
N GLN A 301 13.50 -3.71 -1.52
CA GLN A 301 14.43 -3.76 -2.63
C GLN A 301 13.77 -4.31 -3.92
N PRO A 302 14.32 -4.05 -5.11
CA PRO A 302 13.83 -4.60 -6.36
C PRO A 302 13.70 -6.12 -6.29
N GLY A 303 12.55 -6.64 -6.74
CA GLY A 303 12.26 -8.06 -6.74
C GLY A 303 11.68 -8.62 -5.45
N ASP A 304 11.73 -7.88 -4.33
CA ASP A 304 11.09 -8.31 -3.09
C ASP A 304 9.60 -8.57 -3.31
N THR A 305 9.07 -9.55 -2.59
CA THR A 305 7.63 -9.84 -2.63
C THR A 305 6.86 -8.85 -1.77
N ILE A 306 6.12 -7.97 -2.41
CA ILE A 306 5.30 -6.94 -1.76
C ILE A 306 3.82 -7.08 -2.10
N GLY A 307 2.95 -6.43 -1.32
CA GLY A 307 1.55 -6.23 -1.68
C GLY A 307 1.44 -5.32 -2.89
N VAL A 308 0.66 -5.74 -3.89
CA VAL A 308 0.49 -4.98 -5.14
C VAL A 308 -0.93 -4.48 -5.36
N SER A 309 -1.86 -4.95 -4.56
CA SER A 309 -3.26 -4.50 -4.56
C SER A 309 -3.95 -4.84 -3.24
N GLY A 310 -5.14 -4.26 -3.02
CA GLY A 310 -6.03 -4.56 -1.89
C GLY A 310 -5.38 -4.37 -0.52
N ILE A 311 -5.84 -5.13 0.47
CA ILE A 311 -5.32 -5.10 1.85
C ILE A 311 -3.83 -5.43 1.90
N GLN A 312 -3.34 -6.31 0.99
CA GLN A 312 -1.91 -6.63 0.90
C GLN A 312 -1.04 -5.40 0.67
N LEU A 313 -1.46 -4.49 -0.22
CA LEU A 313 -0.75 -3.24 -0.50
C LEU A 313 -0.98 -2.21 0.63
N LEU A 314 -2.24 -2.00 1.02
CA LEU A 314 -2.60 -0.99 2.01
C LEU A 314 -1.96 -1.23 3.39
N GLN A 315 -1.74 -2.50 3.74
CA GLN A 315 -1.13 -2.93 5.00
C GLN A 315 0.29 -3.49 4.79
N GLN A 316 0.98 -3.09 3.72
CA GLN A 316 2.28 -3.63 3.35
C GLN A 316 3.29 -3.59 4.50
N ARG A 317 3.48 -2.43 5.13
CA ARG A 317 4.46 -2.26 6.22
C ARG A 317 4.11 -3.11 7.44
N ARG A 318 2.84 -3.17 7.81
CA ARG A 318 2.38 -3.97 8.94
C ARG A 318 2.55 -5.46 8.70
N LEU A 319 2.16 -5.94 7.51
CA LEU A 319 2.22 -7.35 7.15
C LEU A 319 3.64 -7.85 6.89
N ALA A 320 4.48 -7.05 6.29
CA ALA A 320 5.85 -7.44 5.94
C ALA A 320 6.87 -7.09 7.02
N GLY A 321 6.54 -6.14 7.92
CA GLY A 321 7.53 -5.55 8.79
C GLY A 321 8.62 -4.81 8.00
N THR A 322 9.76 -4.62 8.63
CA THR A 322 10.96 -4.13 7.95
C THR A 322 12.13 -5.08 8.23
N PRO A 323 13.07 -5.27 7.30
CA PRO A 323 14.19 -6.17 7.50
C PRO A 323 15.13 -5.68 8.59
N THR A 324 15.74 -6.61 9.30
CA THR A 324 16.93 -6.35 10.12
C THR A 324 18.14 -6.31 9.21
N ILE A 325 18.91 -5.24 9.30
CA ILE A 325 20.12 -5.02 8.50
C ILE A 325 21.33 -5.14 9.41
N ARG A 326 22.29 -5.99 9.03
CA ARG A 326 23.53 -6.20 9.76
C ARG A 326 24.73 -5.95 8.86
N VAL A 327 25.70 -5.21 9.36
CA VAL A 327 27.04 -5.19 8.80
C VAL A 327 27.89 -6.20 9.55
N VAL A 328 28.46 -7.13 8.80
CA VAL A 328 29.20 -8.26 9.36
C VAL A 328 30.59 -8.37 8.74
N ALA A 329 31.53 -8.98 9.49
CA ALA A 329 32.75 -9.50 8.94
C ALA A 329 32.47 -10.91 8.36
N GLN A 330 32.88 -11.14 7.12
CA GLN A 330 32.80 -12.45 6.46
C GLN A 330 34.18 -12.96 6.15
N ASP A 331 34.40 -14.29 6.30
CA ASP A 331 35.60 -14.97 5.81
C ASP A 331 35.54 -15.20 4.28
N GLU A 332 36.59 -15.79 3.72
CA GLU A 332 36.69 -16.09 2.29
C GLU A 332 35.60 -17.05 1.80
N SER A 333 35.03 -17.89 2.66
CA SER A 333 33.91 -18.79 2.33
C SER A 333 32.56 -18.07 2.30
N GLY A 334 32.51 -16.80 2.75
CA GLY A 334 31.28 -16.03 2.90
C GLY A 334 30.52 -16.27 4.21
N LYS A 335 31.14 -16.97 5.17
CA LYS A 335 30.57 -17.19 6.50
C LYS A 335 30.73 -15.95 7.36
N ASN A 336 29.64 -15.55 8.01
CA ASN A 336 29.67 -14.46 8.99
C ASN A 336 30.47 -14.87 10.21
N THR A 337 31.48 -14.10 10.55
CA THR A 337 32.39 -14.36 11.68
C THR A 337 32.16 -13.44 12.86
N GLU A 338 31.75 -12.18 12.61
CA GLU A 338 31.47 -11.20 13.63
C GLU A 338 30.43 -10.18 13.14
N GLU A 339 29.51 -9.78 14.01
CA GLU A 339 28.58 -8.68 13.78
C GLU A 339 29.25 -7.36 14.20
N LEU A 340 29.30 -6.40 13.28
CA LEU A 340 29.92 -5.10 13.50
C LEU A 340 28.89 -4.02 13.85
N ARG A 341 27.71 -4.10 13.22
CA ARG A 341 26.58 -3.20 13.46
C ARG A 341 25.27 -3.89 13.09
N SER A 342 24.20 -3.60 13.85
CA SER A 342 22.84 -4.05 13.56
C SER A 342 21.85 -2.89 13.66
N TRP A 343 20.87 -2.92 12.77
CA TRP A 343 19.65 -2.10 12.86
C TRP A 343 18.46 -3.05 12.82
N GLU A 344 17.80 -3.16 13.97
CA GLU A 344 16.67 -4.05 14.11
C GLU A 344 15.48 -3.56 13.29
N GLY A 345 14.87 -4.46 12.54
CA GLY A 345 13.66 -4.23 11.80
C GLY A 345 12.40 -4.33 12.67
N GLN A 346 11.29 -3.87 12.10
CA GLN A 346 9.98 -4.04 12.72
C GLN A 346 9.44 -5.44 12.45
N GLN A 347 8.95 -6.11 13.47
CA GLN A 347 8.33 -7.42 13.32
C GLN A 347 7.00 -7.31 12.57
N PRO A 348 6.70 -8.27 11.67
CA PRO A 348 5.41 -8.34 10.99
C PRO A 348 4.26 -8.57 11.95
N GLU A 349 3.13 -7.90 11.71
CA GLU A 349 1.93 -8.04 12.51
C GLU A 349 0.77 -8.58 11.68
N THR A 350 0.01 -9.51 12.26
CA THR A 350 -1.21 -10.05 11.68
C THR A 350 -2.25 -8.94 11.48
N VAL A 351 -2.92 -8.96 10.33
CA VAL A 351 -4.07 -8.11 10.04
C VAL A 351 -5.33 -8.95 10.12
N GLN A 352 -6.18 -8.67 11.09
CA GLN A 352 -7.44 -9.38 11.27
C GLN A 352 -8.56 -8.67 10.51
N THR A 353 -9.31 -9.42 9.69
CA THR A 353 -10.50 -8.94 8.97
C THR A 353 -11.77 -9.36 9.67
N THR A 354 -12.89 -8.73 9.29
CA THR A 354 -14.23 -9.12 9.70
C THR A 354 -14.86 -10.18 8.78
N LEU A 355 -14.13 -10.66 7.77
CA LEU A 355 -14.62 -11.66 6.83
C LEU A 355 -14.97 -12.96 7.54
N ASP A 356 -16.23 -13.39 7.41
CA ASP A 356 -16.67 -14.69 7.90
C ASP A 356 -16.63 -15.72 6.76
N PRO A 357 -15.83 -16.79 6.91
CA PRO A 357 -15.64 -17.77 5.83
C PRO A 357 -16.92 -18.51 5.43
N ASN A 358 -17.94 -18.57 6.28
CA ASN A 358 -19.21 -19.21 5.93
C ASN A 358 -20.04 -18.29 5.02
N TYR A 359 -20.15 -17.00 5.39
CA TYR A 359 -20.85 -16.02 4.54
C TYR A 359 -20.11 -15.80 3.23
N GLN A 360 -18.79 -15.75 3.27
CA GLN A 360 -17.96 -15.60 2.07
C GLN A 360 -18.20 -16.76 1.09
N ARG A 361 -18.08 -18.01 1.56
CA ARG A 361 -18.35 -19.18 0.69
C ARG A 361 -19.77 -19.20 0.12
N ARG A 362 -20.76 -18.75 0.87
CA ARG A 362 -22.15 -18.64 0.38
C ARG A 362 -22.27 -17.56 -0.68
N ALA A 363 -21.67 -16.39 -0.47
CA ALA A 363 -21.67 -15.29 -1.43
C ALA A 363 -20.99 -15.72 -2.75
N ASP A 364 -19.79 -16.32 -2.68
CA ASP A 364 -19.06 -16.81 -3.84
C ASP A 364 -19.86 -17.88 -4.62
N ARG A 365 -20.49 -18.84 -3.91
CA ARG A 365 -21.35 -19.84 -4.53
C ARG A 365 -22.61 -19.25 -5.15
N THR A 366 -23.14 -18.18 -4.56
CA THR A 366 -24.33 -17.51 -5.08
C THR A 366 -24.08 -16.91 -6.44
N LEU A 367 -22.91 -16.28 -6.63
CA LEU A 367 -22.52 -15.62 -7.87
C LEU A 367 -21.88 -16.57 -8.91
N ARG A 368 -21.40 -17.73 -8.48
CA ARG A 368 -20.71 -18.68 -9.36
C ARG A 368 -21.60 -19.14 -10.52
N GLY A 369 -21.02 -19.07 -11.74
CA GLY A 369 -21.65 -19.52 -12.96
C GLY A 369 -22.65 -18.53 -13.56
N LEU A 370 -22.73 -17.31 -13.05
CA LEU A 370 -23.50 -16.26 -13.70
C LEU A 370 -22.84 -15.86 -15.03
N ARG A 371 -23.66 -15.58 -16.03
CA ARG A 371 -23.22 -15.11 -17.35
C ARG A 371 -22.72 -13.67 -17.31
N TYR A 372 -23.25 -12.88 -16.39
CA TYR A 372 -22.97 -11.45 -16.29
C TYR A 372 -22.07 -11.16 -15.10
N PRO A 373 -21.26 -10.10 -15.17
CA PRO A 373 -20.54 -9.62 -13.99
C PRO A 373 -21.49 -9.36 -12.84
N ALA A 374 -21.06 -9.74 -11.65
CA ALA A 374 -21.90 -9.63 -10.47
C ALA A 374 -21.06 -9.38 -9.22
N SER A 375 -21.64 -8.64 -8.28
CA SER A 375 -21.01 -8.34 -7.00
C SER A 375 -22.02 -8.48 -5.86
N MET A 376 -21.51 -8.90 -4.70
CA MET A 376 -22.33 -9.07 -3.50
C MET A 376 -21.55 -8.67 -2.27
N VAL A 377 -22.22 -7.94 -1.37
CA VAL A 377 -21.71 -7.57 -0.06
C VAL A 377 -22.68 -8.02 1.01
N VAL A 378 -22.14 -8.54 2.11
CA VAL A 378 -22.89 -8.90 3.31
C VAL A 378 -22.34 -8.15 4.49
N VAL A 379 -23.20 -7.45 5.24
CA VAL A 379 -22.82 -6.71 6.45
C VAL A 379 -23.62 -7.22 7.65
N ARG A 380 -23.06 -7.05 8.85
CA ARG A 380 -23.77 -7.30 10.12
C ARG A 380 -24.42 -6.00 10.59
N PRO A 381 -25.75 -5.91 10.58
CA PRO A 381 -26.46 -4.69 10.96
C PRO A 381 -26.18 -4.20 12.38
N SER A 382 -26.01 -5.13 13.33
CA SER A 382 -25.75 -4.80 14.72
C SER A 382 -24.42 -4.10 14.97
N THR A 383 -23.40 -4.31 14.09
CA THR A 383 -22.03 -3.80 14.30
C THR A 383 -21.49 -2.94 13.19
N GLY A 384 -21.93 -3.11 11.94
CA GLY A 384 -21.32 -2.53 10.75
C GLY A 384 -20.18 -3.39 10.14
N GLU A 385 -19.91 -4.58 10.69
CA GLU A 385 -18.91 -5.51 10.15
C GLU A 385 -19.25 -5.94 8.71
N VAL A 386 -18.28 -5.84 7.80
CA VAL A 386 -18.41 -6.44 6.46
C VAL A 386 -18.02 -7.92 6.55
N LEU A 387 -19.01 -8.80 6.42
CA LEU A 387 -18.85 -10.25 6.63
C LEU A 387 -18.43 -11.01 5.38
N ALA A 388 -18.79 -10.51 4.19
CA ALA A 388 -18.43 -11.12 2.92
C ALA A 388 -18.39 -10.09 1.79
N VAL A 389 -17.45 -10.29 0.86
CA VAL A 389 -17.28 -9.49 -0.36
C VAL A 389 -17.00 -10.44 -1.50
N ALA A 390 -17.94 -10.55 -2.44
CA ALA A 390 -17.82 -11.44 -3.58
C ALA A 390 -17.97 -10.67 -4.89
N ASN A 391 -17.06 -10.94 -5.82
CA ASN A 391 -17.10 -10.44 -7.18
C ASN A 391 -17.02 -11.63 -8.16
N HIS A 392 -17.72 -11.55 -9.26
CA HIS A 392 -17.73 -12.54 -10.32
C HIS A 392 -17.68 -11.87 -11.69
N GLY A 393 -16.72 -12.23 -12.52
CA GLY A 393 -16.60 -11.68 -13.89
C GLY A 393 -16.21 -10.19 -13.93
N THR A 394 -15.62 -9.64 -12.87
CA THR A 394 -15.29 -8.20 -12.76
C THR A 394 -13.87 -7.87 -13.24
N ASN A 395 -13.15 -8.82 -13.84
CA ASN A 395 -11.78 -8.64 -14.34
C ASN A 395 -10.78 -8.13 -13.30
N GLY A 396 -10.95 -8.53 -12.03
CA GLY A 396 -10.09 -8.14 -10.93
C GLY A 396 -10.43 -6.80 -10.27
N GLU A 397 -11.49 -6.13 -10.71
CA GLU A 397 -12.00 -4.92 -10.07
C GLU A 397 -12.87 -5.26 -8.84
N ASN A 398 -12.71 -4.53 -7.76
CA ASN A 398 -13.53 -4.67 -6.57
C ASN A 398 -14.87 -3.93 -6.71
N ARG A 399 -15.71 -4.38 -7.68
CA ARG A 399 -17.00 -3.74 -7.95
C ARG A 399 -17.99 -3.84 -6.79
N ALA A 400 -17.77 -4.77 -5.87
CA ALA A 400 -18.54 -4.85 -4.64
C ALA A 400 -18.41 -3.59 -3.78
N PHE A 401 -17.22 -2.95 -3.79
CA PHE A 401 -16.94 -1.72 -3.04
C PHE A 401 -16.93 -0.48 -3.93
N GLU A 402 -16.37 -0.59 -5.11
CA GLU A 402 -16.04 0.56 -5.97
C GLU A 402 -16.95 0.67 -7.21
N GLY A 403 -17.91 -0.24 -7.36
CA GLY A 403 -18.85 -0.21 -8.49
C GLY A 403 -19.78 1.02 -8.44
N HIS A 404 -20.00 1.65 -9.60
CA HIS A 404 -20.88 2.79 -9.79
C HIS A 404 -22.09 2.34 -10.61
N TYR A 405 -23.25 2.22 -9.98
CA TYR A 405 -24.45 1.72 -10.62
C TYR A 405 -25.67 2.56 -10.26
N PRO A 406 -26.60 2.81 -11.20
CA PRO A 406 -27.89 3.34 -10.85
C PRO A 406 -28.69 2.31 -10.03
N PRO A 407 -29.22 2.68 -8.87
CA PRO A 407 -29.94 1.74 -8.00
C PRO A 407 -31.34 1.38 -8.53
N GLY A 408 -31.95 2.23 -9.38
CA GLY A 408 -33.34 2.08 -9.77
C GLY A 408 -34.24 2.00 -8.54
N LEU A 409 -35.31 1.23 -8.63
CA LEU A 409 -36.30 1.09 -7.52
C LEU A 409 -35.70 0.49 -6.24
N ALA A 410 -34.45 -0.01 -6.22
CA ALA A 410 -33.80 -0.33 -4.96
C ALA A 410 -33.55 0.91 -4.08
N PHE A 411 -33.36 2.10 -4.69
CA PHE A 411 -33.30 3.39 -4.00
C PHE A 411 -34.63 3.75 -3.31
N GLY A 412 -35.72 3.09 -3.72
CA GLY A 412 -37.04 3.24 -3.09
C GLY A 412 -37.02 3.02 -1.58
N ILE A 413 -36.05 2.29 -1.01
CA ILE A 413 -35.86 2.15 0.44
C ILE A 413 -35.63 3.52 1.08
N VAL A 414 -34.73 4.34 0.49
CA VAL A 414 -34.43 5.70 0.95
C VAL A 414 -35.60 6.64 0.68
N SER A 415 -36.21 6.53 -0.52
CA SER A 415 -37.37 7.36 -0.91
C SER A 415 -38.60 7.11 -0.06
N ALA A 416 -38.85 5.84 0.30
CA ALA A 416 -39.97 5.49 1.17
C ALA A 416 -39.76 6.01 2.59
N GLU A 417 -38.53 5.91 3.10
CA GLU A 417 -38.21 6.46 4.42
C GLU A 417 -38.41 7.98 4.44
N ALA A 418 -37.91 8.73 3.43
CA ALA A 418 -38.16 10.15 3.29
C ALA A 418 -39.66 10.51 3.27
N LEU A 419 -40.49 9.71 2.58
CA LEU A 419 -41.94 9.93 2.57
C LEU A 419 -42.57 9.69 3.95
N PHE A 420 -42.09 8.67 4.69
CA PHE A 420 -42.61 8.37 6.03
C PHE A 420 -42.16 9.38 7.07
N SER A 421 -40.90 9.80 7.04
CA SER A 421 -40.34 10.70 8.03
C SER A 421 -40.74 12.16 7.81
N GLN A 422 -40.67 12.64 6.56
CA GLN A 422 -40.84 14.07 6.24
C GLN A 422 -42.24 14.40 5.73
N ALA A 423 -42.82 13.57 4.86
CA ALA A 423 -44.20 13.76 4.36
C ALA A 423 -45.26 13.08 5.22
N ARG A 424 -44.85 12.36 6.29
CA ARG A 424 -45.74 11.61 7.20
C ARG A 424 -46.71 10.67 6.49
N LEU A 425 -46.26 10.08 5.38
CA LEU A 425 -47.01 9.11 4.63
C LEU A 425 -47.20 7.83 5.47
N ASP A 426 -48.34 7.14 5.32
CA ASP A 426 -48.55 5.80 5.89
C ASP A 426 -48.50 4.74 4.80
N PRO A 427 -48.01 3.51 5.06
CA PRO A 427 -48.08 2.38 4.12
C PRO A 427 -49.45 2.09 3.52
N SER A 428 -50.54 2.44 4.23
CA SER A 428 -51.92 2.30 3.77
C SER A 428 -52.42 3.49 2.94
N THR A 429 -51.63 4.59 2.81
CA THR A 429 -52.04 5.75 2.03
C THR A 429 -52.41 5.34 0.61
N GLU A 430 -53.57 5.77 0.17
CA GLU A 430 -54.06 5.55 -1.19
C GLU A 430 -53.18 6.30 -2.20
N THR A 431 -52.90 5.64 -3.29
CA THR A 431 -52.11 6.17 -4.42
C THR A 431 -52.56 5.53 -5.71
N THR A 432 -52.12 6.07 -6.82
CA THR A 432 -52.41 5.50 -8.14
C THR A 432 -51.13 4.93 -8.77
N CYS A 433 -51.31 3.91 -9.59
CA CYS A 433 -50.24 3.29 -10.36
C CYS A 433 -50.61 3.31 -11.86
N PRO A 434 -50.56 4.47 -12.53
CA PRO A 434 -50.85 4.57 -13.97
C PRO A 434 -49.74 3.92 -14.80
N GLY A 435 -50.05 3.51 -16.03
CA GLY A 435 -49.08 2.92 -16.96
C GLY A 435 -48.00 3.90 -17.43
N SER A 436 -48.34 5.18 -17.45
CA SER A 436 -47.45 6.28 -17.83
C SER A 436 -47.76 7.53 -17.00
N LEU A 437 -46.72 8.28 -16.64
CA LEU A 437 -46.82 9.57 -15.92
C LEU A 437 -45.67 10.48 -16.35
N THR A 438 -45.98 11.72 -16.63
CA THR A 438 -44.99 12.77 -16.91
C THR A 438 -44.88 13.74 -15.72
N VAL A 439 -43.69 13.94 -15.19
CA VAL A 439 -43.38 14.88 -14.11
C VAL A 439 -42.21 15.75 -14.57
N GLY A 440 -42.36 17.07 -14.56
CA GLY A 440 -41.31 18.02 -14.94
C GLY A 440 -40.72 17.75 -16.33
N GLY A 441 -41.55 17.33 -17.29
CA GLY A 441 -41.11 17.00 -18.65
C GLY A 441 -40.50 15.60 -18.84
N ARG A 442 -40.29 14.82 -17.76
CA ARG A 442 -39.76 13.44 -17.80
C ARG A 442 -40.87 12.41 -17.67
N THR A 443 -40.92 11.46 -18.60
CA THR A 443 -41.95 10.41 -18.62
C THR A 443 -41.45 9.14 -17.96
N PHE A 444 -42.25 8.60 -17.03
CA PHE A 444 -42.05 7.34 -16.32
C PHE A 444 -43.10 6.34 -16.79
N THR A 445 -42.67 5.10 -16.99
CA THR A 445 -43.58 4.04 -17.46
C THR A 445 -43.43 2.78 -16.62
N ASN A 446 -44.58 2.08 -16.42
CA ASN A 446 -44.63 0.74 -15.85
C ASN A 446 -45.94 0.03 -16.21
N LYS A 447 -46.13 -1.20 -15.75
CA LYS A 447 -47.43 -1.89 -15.88
C LYS A 447 -48.44 -1.20 -14.98
N ALA A 448 -49.55 -0.71 -15.56
CA ALA A 448 -50.65 -0.10 -14.82
C ALA A 448 -51.28 -1.07 -13.79
N ARG A 449 -51.64 -0.51 -12.63
CA ARG A 449 -52.36 -1.26 -11.57
C ARG A 449 -53.58 -0.48 -11.01
N GLY A 450 -53.83 0.73 -11.51
CA GLY A 450 -54.92 1.59 -11.06
C GLY A 450 -54.74 2.12 -9.63
N GLU A 451 -55.84 2.27 -8.94
CA GLU A 451 -55.87 2.70 -7.53
C GLU A 451 -55.37 1.58 -6.62
N THR A 452 -54.58 1.95 -5.63
CA THR A 452 -53.91 1.01 -4.73
C THR A 452 -53.37 1.72 -3.50
N THR A 453 -52.82 0.99 -2.53
CA THR A 453 -52.09 1.59 -1.41
C THR A 453 -50.62 1.76 -1.74
N PHE A 454 -49.93 2.69 -1.03
CA PHE A 454 -48.47 2.89 -1.17
C PHE A 454 -47.71 1.56 -1.01
N SER A 455 -48.08 0.76 0.02
CA SER A 455 -47.43 -0.53 0.29
C SER A 455 -47.55 -1.52 -0.88
N ASN A 456 -48.70 -1.56 -1.55
CA ASN A 456 -48.92 -2.43 -2.71
C ASN A 456 -48.26 -1.88 -3.97
N ALA A 457 -48.28 -0.57 -4.19
CA ALA A 457 -47.56 0.10 -5.29
C ALA A 457 -46.06 -0.17 -5.20
N PHE A 458 -45.49 0.04 -4.02
CA PHE A 458 -44.07 -0.21 -3.74
C PHE A 458 -43.71 -1.71 -3.96
N ALA A 459 -44.45 -2.62 -3.35
CA ALA A 459 -44.24 -4.07 -3.51
C ALA A 459 -44.35 -4.51 -4.97
N GLY A 460 -45.21 -3.86 -5.74
CA GLY A 460 -45.41 -4.10 -7.16
C GLY A 460 -44.42 -3.42 -8.09
N SER A 461 -43.42 -2.70 -7.57
CA SER A 461 -42.46 -1.92 -8.35
C SER A 461 -43.13 -0.82 -9.21
N CYS A 462 -44.11 -0.12 -8.66
CA CYS A 462 -44.79 0.97 -9.36
C CYS A 462 -43.93 2.22 -9.40
N LYS A 463 -43.19 2.41 -10.47
CA LYS A 463 -42.33 3.56 -10.70
C LYS A 463 -43.13 4.87 -10.78
N THR A 464 -44.26 4.86 -11.47
CA THR A 464 -45.12 6.04 -11.64
C THR A 464 -45.70 6.57 -10.33
N SER A 465 -46.06 5.68 -9.40
CA SER A 465 -46.49 6.06 -8.05
C SER A 465 -45.41 6.78 -7.26
N LEU A 466 -44.17 6.24 -7.24
CA LEU A 466 -43.05 6.91 -6.58
C LEU A 466 -42.73 8.23 -7.23
N ALA A 467 -42.69 8.31 -8.58
CA ALA A 467 -42.46 9.54 -9.30
C ALA A 467 -43.52 10.61 -8.98
N GLN A 468 -44.79 10.25 -8.87
CA GLN A 468 -45.87 11.15 -8.48
C GLN A 468 -45.67 11.71 -7.07
N LEU A 469 -45.28 10.83 -6.13
CA LEU A 469 -45.09 11.18 -4.71
C LEU A 469 -43.85 12.08 -4.49
N SER A 470 -42.99 12.28 -5.51
CA SER A 470 -41.87 13.21 -5.42
C SER A 470 -42.31 14.66 -5.13
N GLY A 471 -43.55 15.03 -5.54
CA GLY A 471 -44.13 16.32 -5.24
C GLY A 471 -44.41 16.59 -3.74
N LYS A 472 -44.37 15.56 -2.90
CA LYS A 472 -44.52 15.67 -1.44
C LYS A 472 -43.22 16.00 -0.69
N LEU A 473 -42.10 16.01 -1.38
CA LEU A 473 -40.77 16.22 -0.81
C LEU A 473 -40.08 17.41 -1.50
N ASP A 474 -39.30 18.17 -0.75
CA ASP A 474 -38.38 19.11 -1.34
C ASP A 474 -37.16 18.43 -1.97
N ALA A 475 -36.41 19.13 -2.83
CA ALA A 475 -35.25 18.55 -3.50
C ALA A 475 -34.11 18.15 -2.52
N GLN A 476 -33.98 18.89 -1.42
CA GLN A 476 -32.96 18.63 -0.40
C GLN A 476 -33.35 17.46 0.52
N ALA A 477 -34.64 17.17 0.64
CA ALA A 477 -35.15 16.09 1.49
C ALA A 477 -34.53 14.75 1.12
N LEU A 478 -34.50 14.40 -0.18
CA LEU A 478 -33.90 13.15 -0.67
C LEU A 478 -32.39 13.08 -0.42
N VAL A 479 -31.70 14.20 -0.60
CA VAL A 479 -30.25 14.28 -0.36
C VAL A 479 -29.93 14.13 1.12
N ARG A 480 -30.69 14.82 1.99
CA ARG A 480 -30.55 14.69 3.44
C ARG A 480 -30.80 13.24 3.89
N GLU A 481 -31.86 12.64 3.37
CA GLU A 481 -32.25 11.28 3.74
C GLU A 481 -31.22 10.25 3.26
N ALA A 482 -30.76 10.36 2.02
CA ALA A 482 -29.66 9.55 1.51
C ALA A 482 -28.41 9.64 2.42
N GLY A 483 -28.11 10.85 2.92
CA GLY A 483 -27.07 11.08 3.91
C GLY A 483 -27.32 10.39 5.25
N GLN A 484 -28.56 10.24 5.71
CA GLN A 484 -28.88 9.48 6.93
C GLN A 484 -28.61 7.97 6.76
N PHE A 485 -28.72 7.45 5.53
CA PHE A 485 -28.31 6.12 5.15
C PHE A 485 -26.81 6.00 4.82
N GLY A 486 -26.03 7.07 5.01
CA GLY A 486 -24.58 7.11 4.79
C GLY A 486 -24.16 7.28 3.33
N LEU A 487 -25.09 7.52 2.39
CA LEU A 487 -24.75 7.75 0.99
C LEU A 487 -24.06 9.11 0.82
N GLY A 488 -22.96 9.12 0.05
CA GLY A 488 -22.18 10.32 -0.21
C GLY A 488 -21.35 10.83 0.97
N LYS A 489 -21.26 10.10 2.07
CA LYS A 489 -20.45 10.45 3.25
C LYS A 489 -19.14 9.68 3.27
N ASP A 490 -18.10 10.28 3.83
CA ASP A 490 -16.90 9.54 4.16
C ASP A 490 -17.18 8.58 5.33
N TRP A 491 -16.95 7.31 5.14
CA TRP A 491 -17.18 6.27 6.15
C TRP A 491 -15.96 6.01 7.04
N GLY A 492 -14.80 6.60 6.77
CA GLY A 492 -13.55 6.29 7.42
C GLY A 492 -13.11 4.83 7.20
N LEU A 493 -13.50 4.23 6.06
CA LEU A 493 -13.13 2.86 5.72
C LEU A 493 -11.67 2.81 5.29
N SER A 494 -10.92 1.83 5.83
CA SER A 494 -9.48 1.66 5.58
C SER A 494 -9.12 1.06 4.21
N VAL A 495 -10.12 0.84 3.36
CA VAL A 495 -9.96 0.37 1.97
C VAL A 495 -10.80 1.24 1.04
N PRO A 496 -10.42 1.39 -0.24
CA PRO A 496 -11.20 2.18 -1.20
C PRO A 496 -12.63 1.68 -1.31
N ALA A 497 -13.59 2.61 -1.32
CA ALA A 497 -15.00 2.32 -1.53
C ALA A 497 -15.72 3.53 -2.12
N PHE A 498 -16.68 3.29 -2.99
CA PHE A 498 -17.61 4.30 -3.47
C PHE A 498 -18.82 4.37 -2.53
N THR A 499 -18.97 5.48 -1.86
CA THR A 499 -20.00 5.66 -0.82
C THR A 499 -21.37 6.01 -1.38
N GLY A 500 -21.47 6.19 -2.69
CA GLY A 500 -22.67 6.63 -3.39
C GLY A 500 -22.64 8.12 -3.75
N SER A 501 -23.50 8.52 -4.68
CA SER A 501 -23.72 9.91 -5.08
C SER A 501 -25.21 10.16 -5.29
N VAL A 502 -25.73 11.14 -4.59
CA VAL A 502 -27.13 11.59 -4.71
C VAL A 502 -27.11 13.11 -4.88
N PRO A 503 -26.91 13.62 -6.12
CA PRO A 503 -26.89 15.06 -6.38
C PRO A 503 -28.25 15.71 -6.10
N THR A 504 -28.24 16.96 -5.68
CA THR A 504 -29.47 17.76 -5.53
C THR A 504 -30.14 17.91 -6.89
N PRO A 505 -31.41 17.47 -7.04
CA PRO A 505 -32.15 17.62 -8.27
C PRO A 505 -32.36 19.10 -8.63
N ALA A 506 -32.13 19.46 -9.89
CA ALA A 506 -32.28 20.85 -10.37
C ALA A 506 -33.74 21.22 -10.73
N ASN A 507 -34.61 20.24 -10.98
CA ASN A 507 -36.00 20.43 -11.36
C ASN A 507 -36.89 19.26 -10.91
N GLU A 508 -38.20 19.41 -11.10
CA GLU A 508 -39.18 18.40 -10.69
C GLU A 508 -38.99 17.03 -11.42
N GLY A 509 -38.58 17.06 -12.69
CA GLY A 509 -38.33 15.83 -13.45
C GLY A 509 -37.14 15.08 -12.93
N GLU A 510 -36.06 15.76 -12.56
CA GLU A 510 -34.91 15.16 -11.91
C GLU A 510 -35.22 14.67 -10.49
N LYS A 511 -36.04 15.42 -9.73
CA LYS A 511 -36.49 14.99 -8.41
C LYS A 511 -37.29 13.69 -8.49
N ALA A 512 -38.23 13.60 -9.45
CA ALA A 512 -38.98 12.37 -9.69
C ALA A 512 -38.06 11.22 -10.16
N ALA A 513 -37.03 11.51 -10.94
CA ALA A 513 -36.04 10.51 -11.34
C ALA A 513 -35.20 10.03 -10.15
N THR A 514 -34.76 10.93 -9.28
CA THR A 514 -34.05 10.59 -8.04
C THR A 514 -34.94 9.71 -7.14
N MET A 515 -36.22 10.02 -7.00
CA MET A 515 -37.19 9.21 -6.23
C MET A 515 -37.23 7.75 -6.67
N VAL A 516 -37.07 7.47 -7.94
CA VAL A 516 -37.08 6.11 -8.51
C VAL A 516 -35.68 5.53 -8.71
N GLY A 517 -34.65 6.22 -8.18
CA GLY A 517 -33.26 5.79 -8.27
C GLY A 517 -32.67 5.81 -9.68
N GLU A 518 -33.18 6.71 -10.51
CA GLU A 518 -32.70 6.98 -11.87
C GLU A 518 -32.00 8.36 -11.93
N GLY A 519 -31.63 8.80 -13.12
CA GLY A 519 -30.93 10.07 -13.29
C GLY A 519 -29.47 9.97 -12.87
N ASN A 520 -29.03 10.89 -12.00
CA ASN A 520 -27.63 10.98 -11.58
C ASN A 520 -27.33 10.30 -10.23
N VAL A 521 -28.24 9.42 -9.76
CA VAL A 521 -28.01 8.62 -8.55
C VAL A 521 -27.11 7.44 -8.88
N GLU A 522 -25.98 7.34 -8.21
CA GLU A 522 -25.06 6.20 -8.32
C GLU A 522 -24.78 5.59 -6.93
N VAL A 523 -24.67 4.28 -6.87
CA VAL A 523 -24.43 3.52 -5.63
C VAL A 523 -23.50 2.34 -5.89
N SER A 524 -22.84 1.86 -4.82
CA SER A 524 -22.11 0.60 -4.81
C SER A 524 -22.93 -0.51 -4.14
N PRO A 525 -22.59 -1.80 -4.36
CA PRO A 525 -23.17 -2.89 -3.58
C PRO A 525 -22.97 -2.73 -2.08
N LEU A 526 -21.81 -2.25 -1.64
CA LEU A 526 -21.55 -1.97 -0.22
C LEU A 526 -22.51 -0.89 0.31
N SER A 527 -22.65 0.24 -0.40
CA SER A 527 -23.53 1.31 0.04
C SER A 527 -24.98 0.84 0.16
N MET A 528 -25.46 0.01 -0.77
CA MET A 528 -26.81 -0.55 -0.71
C MET A 528 -26.99 -1.63 0.36
N ALA A 529 -25.94 -2.38 0.71
CA ALA A 529 -25.95 -3.29 1.86
C ALA A 529 -26.09 -2.52 3.18
N LEU A 530 -25.45 -1.34 3.28
CA LEU A 530 -25.59 -0.43 4.43
C LEU A 530 -26.98 0.22 4.49
N VAL A 531 -27.57 0.57 3.34
CA VAL A 531 -28.97 1.01 3.27
C VAL A 531 -29.92 -0.08 3.82
N ALA A 532 -29.74 -1.35 3.40
CA ALA A 532 -30.51 -2.46 3.95
C ALA A 532 -30.28 -2.67 5.45
N SER A 533 -29.04 -2.47 5.91
CA SER A 533 -28.65 -2.54 7.32
C SER A 533 -29.40 -1.51 8.17
N ALA A 534 -29.38 -0.24 7.74
CA ALA A 534 -30.07 0.85 8.41
C ALA A 534 -31.61 0.66 8.41
N ALA A 535 -32.17 0.23 7.28
CA ALA A 535 -33.61 -0.08 7.19
C ALA A 535 -34.03 -1.22 8.15
N TYR A 536 -33.14 -2.19 8.40
CA TYR A 536 -33.40 -3.30 9.31
C TYR A 536 -33.28 -2.88 10.79
N THR A 537 -32.21 -2.18 11.17
CA THR A 537 -31.96 -1.80 12.58
C THR A 537 -32.64 -0.50 13.00
N GLY A 538 -32.90 0.41 12.05
CA GLY A 538 -33.26 1.80 12.32
C GLY A 538 -32.04 2.68 12.59
N THR A 539 -30.83 2.17 12.41
CA THR A 539 -29.60 2.90 12.66
C THR A 539 -28.56 2.57 11.60
N TRP A 540 -28.07 3.59 10.90
CA TRP A 540 -26.91 3.45 10.05
C TRP A 540 -25.64 3.42 10.91
N LYS A 541 -24.76 2.47 10.63
CA LYS A 541 -23.43 2.37 11.25
C LYS A 541 -22.35 2.40 10.19
N PRO A 542 -21.21 3.10 10.42
CA PRO A 542 -20.10 3.09 9.48
C PRO A 542 -19.56 1.66 9.32
N PRO A 543 -19.27 1.23 8.07
CA PRO A 543 -18.73 -0.09 7.84
C PRO A 543 -17.27 -0.18 8.28
N TYR A 544 -16.84 -1.39 8.66
CA TYR A 544 -15.42 -1.70 8.82
C TYR A 544 -15.13 -3.13 8.39
N ILE A 545 -13.90 -3.32 7.91
CA ILE A 545 -13.40 -4.59 7.37
C ILE A 545 -12.15 -5.09 8.09
N LEU A 546 -11.38 -4.17 8.66
CA LEU A 546 -10.15 -4.46 9.39
C LEU A 546 -10.39 -4.22 10.89
N ARG A 547 -9.93 -5.16 11.72
CA ARG A 547 -9.90 -5.03 13.17
C ARG A 547 -8.51 -4.53 13.60
N ASP A 548 -8.42 -3.92 14.77
CA ASP A 548 -7.16 -3.55 15.45
C ASP A 548 -6.22 -2.64 14.64
N ILE A 549 -6.76 -1.87 13.68
CA ILE A 549 -6.01 -0.84 12.97
C ILE A 549 -6.37 0.52 13.54
N PRO A 550 -5.36 1.34 13.88
CA PRO A 550 -5.61 2.72 14.26
C PRO A 550 -6.43 3.42 13.17
N LYS A 551 -7.56 3.98 13.50
CA LYS A 551 -8.39 4.73 12.55
C LYS A 551 -7.64 6.02 12.22
N THR A 552 -7.03 6.06 11.07
CA THR A 552 -6.36 7.26 10.55
C THR A 552 -7.36 8.36 10.21
N VAL A 553 -8.61 7.97 9.90
CA VAL A 553 -9.75 8.85 9.73
C VAL A 553 -10.80 8.45 10.75
N GLN A 554 -11.30 9.41 11.52
CA GLN A 554 -12.36 9.14 12.49
C GLN A 554 -13.64 8.77 11.74
N ALA A 555 -14.11 7.54 11.91
CA ALA A 555 -15.38 7.12 11.32
C ALA A 555 -16.52 8.04 11.83
N PRO A 556 -17.47 8.42 10.97
CA PRO A 556 -18.60 9.22 11.40
C PRO A 556 -19.43 8.46 12.44
N PRO A 557 -20.14 9.16 13.34
CA PRO A 557 -21.00 8.52 14.31
C PRO A 557 -22.14 7.78 13.64
N ALA A 558 -22.67 6.77 14.32
CA ALA A 558 -23.90 6.09 13.91
C ALA A 558 -25.05 7.11 13.82
N GLN A 559 -25.97 6.88 12.88
CA GLN A 559 -27.11 7.78 12.62
C GLN A 559 -28.41 7.01 12.80
N SER A 560 -29.28 7.48 13.66
CA SER A 560 -30.58 6.88 13.93
C SER A 560 -31.65 7.49 13.01
N LEU A 561 -32.44 6.62 12.40
CA LEU A 561 -33.62 6.97 11.62
C LEU A 561 -34.82 7.13 12.55
N PRO A 562 -35.84 7.94 12.19
CA PRO A 562 -37.07 8.07 12.98
C PRO A 562 -37.79 6.72 13.20
N PRO A 563 -38.06 6.32 14.45
CA PRO A 563 -38.59 4.95 14.75
C PRO A 563 -39.89 4.63 14.02
N GLU A 564 -40.82 5.59 13.88
CA GLU A 564 -42.10 5.39 13.21
C GLU A 564 -41.94 5.16 11.70
N ALA A 565 -41.02 5.92 11.08
CA ALA A 565 -40.66 5.75 9.67
C ALA A 565 -40.01 4.39 9.43
N VAL A 566 -39.12 3.94 10.31
CA VAL A 566 -38.50 2.61 10.28
C VAL A 566 -39.56 1.50 10.42
N ALA A 567 -40.52 1.64 11.32
CA ALA A 567 -41.61 0.68 11.48
C ALA A 567 -42.46 0.58 10.20
N SER A 568 -42.76 1.72 9.57
CA SER A 568 -43.47 1.79 8.30
C SER A 568 -42.67 1.19 7.16
N LEU A 569 -41.37 1.50 7.09
CA LEU A 569 -40.46 0.95 6.10
C LEU A 569 -40.34 -0.59 6.20
N LYS A 570 -40.22 -1.12 7.42
CA LYS A 570 -40.22 -2.59 7.66
C LYS A 570 -41.49 -3.27 7.16
N ARG A 571 -42.66 -2.66 7.41
CA ARG A 571 -43.94 -3.18 6.89
C ARG A 571 -43.94 -3.27 5.36
N VAL A 572 -43.49 -2.22 4.69
CA VAL A 572 -43.42 -2.17 3.21
C VAL A 572 -42.41 -3.17 2.65
N LEU A 573 -41.23 -3.27 3.23
CA LEU A 573 -40.17 -4.20 2.79
C LEU A 573 -40.59 -5.67 3.03
N THR A 574 -41.26 -5.96 4.14
CA THR A 574 -41.85 -7.28 4.40
C THR A 574 -42.93 -7.62 3.36
N ARG A 575 -43.79 -6.65 3.02
CA ARG A 575 -44.81 -6.83 1.96
C ARG A 575 -44.17 -7.16 0.61
N THR A 576 -43.03 -6.47 0.29
CA THR A 576 -42.27 -6.70 -0.94
C THR A 576 -41.71 -8.13 -1.00
N ALA A 577 -41.19 -8.62 0.13
CA ALA A 577 -40.64 -9.98 0.24
C ALA A 577 -41.71 -11.07 0.33
N THR A 578 -42.95 -10.76 0.73
CA THR A 578 -44.05 -11.73 0.84
C THR A 578 -44.90 -11.81 -0.42
N HIS A 579 -45.24 -10.67 -1.02
CA HIS A 579 -46.22 -10.59 -2.12
C HIS A 579 -45.71 -9.77 -3.32
N GLY A 580 -44.50 -9.15 -3.21
CA GLY A 580 -43.98 -8.24 -4.20
C GLY A 580 -42.86 -8.83 -5.06
N ASN A 581 -42.04 -7.95 -5.64
CA ASN A 581 -40.95 -8.28 -6.56
C ASN A 581 -39.84 -9.13 -5.90
N ALA A 582 -39.69 -9.08 -4.59
CA ALA A 582 -38.71 -9.85 -3.82
C ALA A 582 -39.25 -11.19 -3.28
N HIS A 583 -40.49 -11.59 -3.57
CA HIS A 583 -41.14 -12.79 -2.98
C HIS A 583 -40.33 -14.09 -3.15
N ARG A 584 -39.57 -14.21 -4.23
CA ARG A 584 -38.70 -15.38 -4.49
C ARG A 584 -37.49 -15.47 -3.57
N ALA A 585 -37.17 -14.41 -2.83
CA ALA A 585 -36.10 -14.42 -1.83
C ALA A 585 -36.54 -15.05 -0.50
N ARG A 586 -37.86 -15.21 -0.27
CA ARG A 586 -38.42 -15.70 0.98
C ARG A 586 -38.16 -17.19 1.16
N VAL A 587 -37.09 -17.52 1.83
CA VAL A 587 -36.73 -18.89 2.27
C VAL A 587 -36.85 -19.04 3.78
N THR A 588 -36.91 -17.93 4.52
CA THR A 588 -37.17 -17.80 5.95
C THR A 588 -38.25 -16.72 6.16
N GLY A 589 -38.93 -16.73 7.31
CA GLY A 589 -40.04 -15.80 7.58
C GLY A 589 -39.66 -14.35 7.79
N ASP A 590 -38.39 -14.08 8.07
CA ASP A 590 -37.82 -12.77 8.45
C ASP A 590 -37.15 -12.00 7.31
N VAL A 591 -37.24 -12.48 6.08
CA VAL A 591 -36.67 -11.82 4.91
C VAL A 591 -37.42 -10.53 4.60
N THR A 592 -36.67 -9.43 4.49
CA THR A 592 -37.17 -8.16 3.98
C THR A 592 -36.28 -7.68 2.82
N GLY A 593 -36.83 -6.91 1.88
CA GLY A 593 -36.02 -6.36 0.80
C GLY A 593 -36.76 -6.04 -0.48
N VAL A 594 -35.99 -5.56 -1.44
CA VAL A 594 -36.46 -5.13 -2.78
C VAL A 594 -35.62 -5.81 -3.85
N ALA A 595 -36.26 -6.25 -4.92
CA ALA A 595 -35.63 -6.67 -6.15
C ALA A 595 -35.98 -5.65 -7.26
N ALA A 596 -34.98 -5.15 -7.98
CA ALA A 596 -35.18 -4.13 -9.01
C ALA A 596 -34.29 -4.43 -10.24
N TYR A 597 -34.76 -3.97 -11.39
CA TYR A 597 -33.93 -3.91 -12.62
C TYR A 597 -33.98 -2.49 -13.18
N THR A 598 -32.82 -1.98 -13.57
CA THR A 598 -32.72 -0.65 -14.15
C THR A 598 -31.88 -0.74 -15.42
N ALA A 599 -32.44 -0.25 -16.53
CA ALA A 599 -31.68 -0.01 -17.77
C ALA A 599 -31.12 1.41 -17.73
N TYR A 600 -29.91 1.59 -18.23
CA TYR A 600 -29.23 2.89 -18.30
C TYR A 600 -28.27 2.95 -19.50
N GLU A 601 -27.84 4.14 -19.84
CA GLU A 601 -26.86 4.35 -20.91
C GLU A 601 -25.49 4.70 -20.29
N ARG A 602 -24.43 4.06 -20.74
CA ARG A 602 -23.06 4.36 -20.31
C ARG A 602 -22.09 4.02 -21.45
N GLY A 603 -21.21 5.00 -21.79
CA GLY A 603 -20.22 4.80 -22.86
C GLY A 603 -20.85 4.55 -24.23
N GLY A 604 -21.98 5.18 -24.54
CA GLY A 604 -22.70 5.06 -25.82
C GLY A 604 -23.46 3.73 -26.00
N GLY A 605 -23.54 2.90 -24.96
CA GLY A 605 -24.26 1.60 -25.03
C GLY A 605 -25.34 1.47 -23.95
N LYS A 606 -26.43 0.73 -24.28
CA LYS A 606 -27.46 0.36 -23.34
C LYS A 606 -26.92 -0.72 -22.40
N LYS A 607 -26.97 -0.48 -21.11
CA LYS A 607 -26.60 -1.40 -20.03
C LYS A 607 -27.80 -1.62 -19.11
N GLY A 608 -27.70 -2.61 -18.23
CA GLY A 608 -28.70 -2.84 -17.22
C GLY A 608 -28.10 -3.48 -15.98
N VAL A 609 -28.64 -3.15 -14.84
CA VAL A 609 -28.26 -3.75 -13.55
C VAL A 609 -29.48 -4.27 -12.84
N SER A 610 -29.39 -5.51 -12.38
CA SER A 610 -30.39 -6.16 -11.50
C SER A 610 -29.91 -6.12 -10.07
N TRP A 611 -30.76 -5.67 -9.17
CA TRP A 611 -30.49 -5.53 -7.74
C TRP A 611 -31.33 -6.47 -6.90
N PHE A 612 -30.77 -7.00 -5.82
CA PHE A 612 -31.46 -7.35 -4.61
C PHE A 612 -30.82 -6.63 -3.43
N VAL A 613 -31.63 -5.95 -2.64
CA VAL A 613 -31.19 -5.21 -1.44
C VAL A 613 -32.11 -5.56 -0.31
N GLY A 614 -31.59 -6.17 0.75
CA GLY A 614 -32.45 -6.63 1.83
C GLY A 614 -31.72 -7.26 3.01
N SER A 615 -32.47 -7.78 3.95
CA SER A 615 -31.97 -8.37 5.19
C SER A 615 -32.74 -9.63 5.60
N SER A 616 -32.08 -10.44 6.44
CA SER A 616 -32.70 -11.59 7.13
C SER A 616 -31.85 -11.87 8.38
N SER A 617 -32.48 -11.91 9.55
CA SER A 617 -31.77 -11.97 10.84
C SER A 617 -30.71 -10.86 10.94
N ASP A 618 -29.59 -11.07 11.66
CA ASP A 618 -28.51 -10.07 11.77
C ASP A 618 -27.59 -10.08 10.54
N ARG A 619 -28.19 -10.01 9.33
CA ARG A 619 -27.51 -9.96 8.02
C ARG A 619 -28.25 -9.02 7.10
N ALA A 620 -27.56 -8.00 6.60
CA ALA A 620 -28.03 -7.19 5.48
C ALA A 620 -27.10 -7.39 4.29
N PHE A 621 -27.64 -7.41 3.09
CA PHE A 621 -26.83 -7.67 1.90
C PHE A 621 -27.42 -7.02 0.66
N ALA A 622 -26.52 -6.73 -0.28
CA ALA A 622 -26.88 -6.30 -1.61
C ALA A 622 -26.21 -7.18 -2.67
N ILE A 623 -26.96 -7.51 -3.71
CA ILE A 623 -26.50 -8.21 -4.91
C ILE A 623 -26.73 -7.28 -6.09
N ALA A 624 -25.69 -7.00 -6.87
CA ALA A 624 -25.77 -6.31 -8.16
C ALA A 624 -25.31 -7.24 -9.28
N VAL A 625 -26.06 -7.33 -10.36
CA VAL A 625 -25.71 -8.13 -11.55
C VAL A 625 -25.85 -7.24 -12.79
N GLU A 626 -24.79 -7.13 -13.59
CA GLU A 626 -24.75 -6.29 -14.81
C GLU A 626 -25.51 -6.94 -15.97
N GLY A 627 -26.78 -7.20 -15.78
CA GLY A 627 -27.66 -7.83 -16.75
C GLY A 627 -29.02 -8.18 -16.18
N PRO A 628 -29.94 -8.63 -17.03
CA PRO A 628 -31.31 -8.95 -16.64
C PRO A 628 -31.37 -10.32 -15.94
N VAL A 629 -31.23 -10.35 -14.63
CA VAL A 629 -31.24 -11.56 -13.79
C VAL A 629 -32.26 -11.45 -12.66
N ASN A 630 -32.92 -12.55 -12.31
CA ASN A 630 -33.77 -12.57 -11.13
C ASN A 630 -32.96 -12.67 -9.83
N THR A 631 -32.57 -11.52 -9.28
CA THR A 631 -31.74 -11.41 -8.09
C THR A 631 -32.43 -11.89 -6.81
N ALA A 632 -33.77 -11.91 -6.76
CA ALA A 632 -34.50 -12.51 -5.63
C ALA A 632 -34.25 -14.02 -5.54
N LYS A 633 -34.09 -14.73 -6.67
CA LYS A 633 -33.66 -16.14 -6.67
C LYS A 633 -32.23 -16.31 -6.17
N LEU A 634 -31.32 -15.37 -6.49
CA LEU A 634 -29.97 -15.38 -5.97
C LEU A 634 -29.93 -15.13 -4.46
N ALA A 635 -30.75 -14.21 -3.97
CA ALA A 635 -30.93 -13.98 -2.54
C ALA A 635 -31.43 -15.25 -1.83
N ALA A 636 -32.42 -15.95 -2.40
CA ALA A 636 -32.88 -17.25 -1.89
C ALA A 636 -31.76 -18.29 -1.85
N LYS A 637 -30.94 -18.39 -2.90
CA LYS A 637 -29.78 -19.30 -2.93
C LYS A 637 -28.78 -18.97 -1.82
N PHE A 638 -28.48 -17.69 -1.56
CA PHE A 638 -27.62 -17.25 -0.48
C PHE A 638 -28.16 -17.57 0.91
N LEU A 639 -29.47 -17.40 1.12
CA LEU A 639 -30.12 -17.53 2.42
C LEU A 639 -30.37 -18.99 2.84
N ARG A 640 -30.47 -19.94 1.91
CA ARG A 640 -30.69 -21.35 2.22
C ARG A 640 -29.61 -21.94 3.11
N PRO A 641 -29.93 -22.64 4.22
CA PRO A 641 -28.96 -23.39 5.00
C PRO A 641 -28.30 -24.49 4.14
N GLY A 642 -26.96 -24.62 4.21
CA GLY A 642 -26.25 -25.71 3.55
C GLY A 642 -26.04 -25.55 2.03
N SER A 643 -26.40 -24.43 1.44
CA SER A 643 -26.09 -24.12 0.03
C SER A 643 -24.61 -23.70 -0.20
#